data_86c6913155a3a8f5ab00b5e61bea9033
#
_entry.id   86c6913155a3a8f5ab00b5e61bea9033
#
_cell.length_a   1.000
_cell.length_b   1.000
_cell.length_c   1.000
_cell.angle_alpha   90.00
_cell.angle_beta   90.00
_cell.angle_gamma   90.00
#
_symmetry.space_group_name_H-M   'P 1'
#
loop_
_entity.id
_entity.type
_entity.pdbx_description
1 polymer ?
#
loop_
_entity_poly.entity_id
_entity_poly.type
_entity_poly.pdbx_seq_one_letter_code
_entity_poly.pdbx_strand_id
1 'polypeptide(L)'
;MRKQVRYTFGLVLFFLGACSSQRDTFTNRAFHNLTAHYNAYFLADTKIKEAENQVLENYKEDYTQVLPVFIPIDSTTIQGKKVSLDSARELSSKAIDWHRISKWVDDSYYLIGKIDYLQARTDDAKNAFRYVNSQSKDKNLRHKALISLLRLYIDQQAIEDANFTIDYLSKETEISSQNTFDLYKTLAYYYETRSDQNGVIGALDRAINYTSDKKERSRLYFILAQRYQREGIDALAFDYFQKSLEGNPPYERAFFATLYAQQVAELNATKDLKKVRNYYEGLYEDPKNKDLKDVVIFERALFEEKQNDIPLTLELLHQAAKETGSIPRLKGYIYQKLADIKFNQFKDYRATKYYLDSALTFINSEDPVAKQLTEQKTSLDTYVFHFERIEKNDSLIQLASLPEEEQVLRAEKFIEDEKQRLAELKSKTESTKSTSIFDNLLAFGDKASGSTFYFDNSAALQQGAIEFVRTWGNRPLQDNWRRKADLTQAASQLPIPDSSDSPTDSSASSDSTAIPSVETLLASLPKSPEQLNKANAELEESYFELGKVLYFQLKEPKRSQEYLEALVQQYPKTLKKPEAYYLLYLGQKELNGNFNVYTQLLNLEFPESPYTFSVNNPLASVGNKASLESAKGYEFAYEAYYAGNYSQARELIFSTLENYPLTRNTEKLLLLNAMVSGKLESKEEFKSKLITFIQNAKEQELISLAKAMLQPLLSQDERDKASFAPKVEEITVAEEQEKEKVSENEVKDSPYKATDDQTHIFVLALSPTDVETAKNLLSDLEAFHTQSFAGSRLRTGNMNLSADLSIYIISPFSDSAKALSYLNTFLEKFTSVGLIEEVKNKAFFISIENFQVLNRTKDLEEYRQFFTSTYR
;
A
#
# COMPACT_ATOMS: atom_id res chain seq x y z
N MET A 1 4.72 -82.13 -42.11
CA MET A 1 5.17 -80.76 -42.31
C MET A 1 4.09 -79.71 -42.63
N ARG A 2 3.16 -79.91 -43.55
CA ARG A 2 2.08 -78.91 -43.93
C ARG A 2 1.09 -78.59 -42.83
N LYS A 3 0.79 -79.43 -41.85
CA LYS A 3 -0.09 -79.11 -40.75
C LYS A 3 0.58 -78.27 -39.66
N GLN A 4 1.85 -78.50 -39.34
CA GLN A 4 2.61 -77.67 -38.35
C GLN A 4 2.88 -76.27 -38.87
N VAL A 5 3.14 -76.13 -40.18
CA VAL A 5 3.30 -74.75 -40.75
C VAL A 5 1.99 -73.93 -40.72
N ARG A 6 0.81 -74.59 -40.81
CA ARG A 6 -0.48 -73.91 -40.68
C ARG A 6 -0.76 -73.51 -39.23
N TYR A 7 -0.37 -74.27 -38.23
CA TYR A 7 -0.54 -73.95 -36.83
C TYR A 7 0.45 -72.83 -36.40
N THR A 8 1.71 -72.87 -36.87
CA THR A 8 2.68 -71.79 -36.64
C THR A 8 2.31 -70.51 -37.34
N PHE A 9 1.76 -70.61 -38.56
CA PHE A 9 1.28 -69.38 -39.28
C PHE A 9 0.02 -68.80 -38.63
N GLY A 10 -0.92 -69.67 -38.15
CA GLY A 10 -2.06 -69.29 -37.36
C GLY A 10 -1.69 -68.62 -36.01
N LEU A 11 -0.65 -69.14 -35.34
CA LEU A 11 -0.15 -68.62 -34.09
C LEU A 11 0.56 -67.27 -34.32
N VAL A 12 1.33 -67.08 -35.40
CA VAL A 12 2.01 -65.84 -35.79
C VAL A 12 0.98 -64.79 -36.21
N LEU A 13 -0.10 -65.20 -36.93
CA LEU A 13 -1.20 -64.32 -37.27
C LEU A 13 -2.01 -63.86 -36.05
N PHE A 14 -2.14 -64.74 -35.01
CA PHE A 14 -2.79 -64.38 -33.75
C PHE A 14 -1.95 -63.41 -32.93
N PHE A 15 -0.61 -63.50 -32.96
CA PHE A 15 0.30 -62.53 -32.36
C PHE A 15 0.36 -61.23 -33.12
N LEU A 16 0.22 -61.18 -34.43
CA LEU A 16 0.18 -59.98 -35.23
C LEU A 16 -1.15 -59.19 -35.11
N GLY A 17 -2.26 -59.87 -34.70
CA GLY A 17 -3.55 -59.24 -34.40
C GLY A 17 -3.65 -58.62 -32.99
N ALA A 18 -2.69 -58.91 -32.09
CA ALA A 18 -2.75 -58.53 -30.70
C ALA A 18 -2.18 -57.14 -30.40
N CYS A 19 -1.61 -56.48 -31.38
CA CYS A 19 -0.84 -55.21 -31.12
C CYS A 19 -1.53 -53.94 -31.58
N SER A 20 -2.75 -53.71 -31.09
CA SER A 20 -3.21 -52.30 -30.98
C SER A 20 -3.53 -52.02 -29.53
N SER A 21 -2.54 -51.64 -28.77
CA SER A 21 -2.67 -51.22 -27.37
C SER A 21 -3.64 -50.08 -27.19
N GLN A 22 -3.90 -49.34 -28.27
CA GLN A 22 -4.77 -48.15 -28.32
C GLN A 22 -6.26 -48.50 -28.58
N ARG A 23 -6.61 -49.79 -28.76
CA ARG A 23 -8.05 -50.18 -28.85
C ARG A 23 -8.73 -50.02 -27.51
N ASP A 24 -9.87 -49.39 -27.51
CA ASP A 24 -10.67 -49.14 -26.31
C ASP A 24 -11.37 -50.45 -25.85
N THR A 25 -10.63 -51.29 -25.16
CA THR A 25 -11.10 -52.52 -24.50
C THR A 25 -10.93 -52.43 -23.02
N PHE A 26 -11.72 -53.20 -22.24
CA PHE A 26 -11.61 -53.19 -20.79
C PHE A 26 -10.17 -53.47 -20.28
N THR A 27 -9.51 -54.46 -20.84
CA THR A 27 -8.14 -54.85 -20.47
C THR A 27 -7.12 -53.76 -20.83
N ASN A 28 -7.26 -53.13 -22.01
CA ASN A 28 -6.39 -52.04 -22.43
C ASN A 28 -6.63 -50.82 -21.55
N ARG A 29 -7.88 -50.45 -21.26
CA ARG A 29 -8.19 -49.37 -20.31
C ARG A 29 -7.58 -49.61 -18.95
N ALA A 30 -7.70 -50.85 -18.39
CA ALA A 30 -7.11 -51.15 -17.10
C ALA A 30 -5.58 -50.99 -17.13
N PHE A 31 -4.92 -51.48 -18.16
CA PHE A 31 -3.47 -51.34 -18.36
C PHE A 31 -3.06 -49.88 -18.48
N HIS A 32 -3.74 -49.13 -19.36
CA HIS A 32 -3.44 -47.70 -19.54
C HIS A 32 -3.76 -46.89 -18.31
N ASN A 33 -4.82 -47.17 -17.57
CA ASN A 33 -5.14 -46.48 -16.32
C ASN A 33 -4.07 -46.71 -15.25
N LEU A 34 -3.59 -47.97 -15.11
CA LEU A 34 -2.56 -48.32 -14.13
C LEU A 34 -1.22 -47.62 -14.48
N THR A 35 -0.81 -47.79 -15.74
CA THR A 35 0.48 -47.28 -16.21
C THR A 35 0.52 -45.77 -16.22
N ALA A 36 -0.52 -45.10 -16.73
CA ALA A 36 -0.63 -43.66 -16.71
C ALA A 36 -0.62 -43.08 -15.29
N HIS A 37 -1.34 -43.76 -14.37
CA HIS A 37 -1.39 -43.30 -12.98
C HIS A 37 -0.02 -43.35 -12.30
N TYR A 38 0.59 -44.50 -12.22
CA TYR A 38 1.79 -44.70 -11.39
C TYR A 38 3.08 -44.22 -12.04
N ASN A 39 3.20 -44.33 -13.35
CA ASN A 39 4.45 -43.99 -14.04
C ASN A 39 4.50 -42.56 -14.59
N ALA A 40 3.37 -41.85 -14.63
CA ALA A 40 3.31 -40.51 -15.19
C ALA A 40 2.57 -39.54 -14.28
N TYR A 41 1.24 -39.69 -14.15
CA TYR A 41 0.41 -38.74 -13.39
C TYR A 41 0.87 -38.57 -11.93
N PHE A 42 1.01 -39.66 -11.17
CA PHE A 42 1.42 -39.60 -9.77
C PHE A 42 2.80 -38.97 -9.58
N LEU A 43 3.76 -39.28 -10.44
CA LEU A 43 5.08 -38.68 -10.37
C LEU A 43 5.06 -37.20 -10.71
N ALA A 44 4.26 -36.80 -11.69
CA ALA A 44 4.06 -35.40 -12.04
C ALA A 44 3.40 -34.64 -10.89
N ASP A 45 2.32 -35.15 -10.32
CA ASP A 45 1.60 -34.54 -9.18
C ASP A 45 2.51 -34.40 -7.95
N THR A 46 3.33 -35.42 -7.66
CA THR A 46 4.31 -35.36 -6.57
C THR A 46 5.31 -34.23 -6.76
N LYS A 47 5.88 -34.10 -7.96
CA LYS A 47 6.83 -33.02 -8.26
C LYS A 47 6.20 -31.62 -8.15
N ILE A 48 4.93 -31.48 -8.55
CA ILE A 48 4.19 -30.21 -8.39
C ILE A 48 3.99 -29.90 -6.91
N LYS A 49 3.54 -30.89 -6.12
CA LYS A 49 3.36 -30.73 -4.68
C LYS A 49 4.65 -30.38 -3.95
N GLU A 50 5.78 -30.98 -4.36
CA GLU A 50 7.10 -30.62 -3.82
C GLU A 50 7.46 -29.15 -4.12
N ALA A 51 7.14 -28.66 -5.32
CA ALA A 51 7.37 -27.26 -5.66
C ALA A 51 6.45 -26.32 -4.86
N GLU A 52 5.16 -26.66 -4.75
CA GLU A 52 4.20 -25.89 -3.93
C GLU A 52 4.61 -25.87 -2.45
N ASN A 53 5.00 -27.01 -1.88
CA ASN A 53 5.47 -27.09 -0.50
C ASN A 53 6.73 -26.23 -0.27
N GLN A 54 7.66 -26.23 -1.23
CA GLN A 54 8.86 -25.39 -1.12
C GLN A 54 8.51 -23.88 -1.11
N VAL A 55 7.49 -23.45 -1.87
CA VAL A 55 6.99 -22.07 -1.80
C VAL A 55 6.44 -21.79 -0.40
N LEU A 56 5.65 -22.72 0.17
CA LEU A 56 5.10 -22.58 1.53
C LEU A 56 6.19 -22.55 2.60
N GLU A 57 7.23 -23.38 2.47
CA GLU A 57 8.34 -23.44 3.42
C GLU A 57 9.24 -22.21 3.37
N ASN A 58 9.45 -21.64 2.18
CA ASN A 58 10.28 -20.45 2.02
C ASN A 58 9.56 -19.15 2.41
N TYR A 59 8.22 -19.15 2.39
CA TYR A 59 7.44 -17.98 2.71
C TYR A 59 7.34 -17.78 4.23
N LYS A 60 7.84 -16.64 4.69
CA LYS A 60 7.64 -16.22 6.09
C LYS A 60 6.46 -15.28 6.17
N GLU A 61 5.42 -15.68 6.90
CA GLU A 61 4.26 -14.86 7.15
C GLU A 61 4.64 -13.65 8.03
N ASP A 62 4.22 -12.48 7.64
CA ASP A 62 4.38 -11.26 8.43
C ASP A 62 3.08 -11.01 9.22
N TYR A 63 3.04 -11.49 10.45
CA TYR A 63 1.86 -11.38 11.31
C TYR A 63 1.60 -9.96 11.80
N THR A 64 2.51 -9.02 11.60
CA THR A 64 2.32 -7.60 11.91
C THR A 64 1.41 -6.91 10.88
N GLN A 65 1.16 -7.58 9.76
CA GLN A 65 0.23 -7.15 8.71
C GLN A 65 -0.94 -8.12 8.60
N VAL A 66 -2.00 -7.67 7.94
CA VAL A 66 -3.09 -8.58 7.59
C VAL A 66 -2.56 -9.59 6.58
N LEU A 67 -2.60 -10.86 6.95
CA LEU A 67 -2.10 -11.91 6.08
C LEU A 67 -2.91 -12.00 4.78
N PRO A 68 -2.27 -12.25 3.64
CA PRO A 68 -2.96 -12.45 2.37
C PRO A 68 -3.74 -13.77 2.40
N VAL A 69 -4.86 -13.83 1.70
CA VAL A 69 -5.69 -15.05 1.57
C VAL A 69 -4.88 -16.20 0.99
N PHE A 70 -4.14 -15.93 -0.09
CA PHE A 70 -3.18 -16.88 -0.64
C PHE A 70 -1.75 -16.43 -0.36
N ILE A 71 -0.89 -17.40 -0.07
CA ILE A 71 0.54 -17.15 -0.02
C ILE A 71 1.03 -16.77 -1.42
N PRO A 72 1.75 -15.65 -1.57
CA PRO A 72 2.31 -15.24 -2.85
C PRO A 72 3.27 -16.29 -3.41
N ILE A 73 3.21 -16.51 -4.71
CA ILE A 73 4.12 -17.42 -5.39
C ILE A 73 5.45 -16.67 -5.60
N ASP A 74 6.49 -17.14 -4.93
CA ASP A 74 7.83 -16.61 -5.12
C ASP A 74 8.46 -17.11 -6.42
N SER A 75 8.72 -16.20 -7.34
CA SER A 75 9.30 -16.50 -8.66
C SER A 75 10.70 -17.11 -8.57
N THR A 76 11.49 -16.74 -7.55
CA THR A 76 12.85 -17.28 -7.36
C THR A 76 12.80 -18.74 -6.92
N THR A 77 11.90 -19.09 -6.02
CA THR A 77 11.65 -20.47 -5.59
C THR A 77 11.16 -21.33 -6.76
N ILE A 78 10.22 -20.83 -7.55
CA ILE A 78 9.73 -21.56 -8.74
C ILE A 78 10.83 -21.74 -9.79
N GLN A 79 11.65 -20.71 -10.02
CA GLN A 79 12.80 -20.82 -10.92
C GLN A 79 13.80 -21.89 -10.44
N GLY A 80 14.04 -22.00 -9.14
CA GLY A 80 14.85 -23.08 -8.55
C GLY A 80 14.26 -24.48 -8.77
N LYS A 81 12.94 -24.60 -8.95
CA LYS A 81 12.24 -25.87 -9.24
C LYS A 81 11.93 -26.09 -10.73
N LYS A 82 12.38 -25.21 -11.60
CA LYS A 82 12.06 -25.26 -13.04
C LYS A 82 12.31 -26.63 -13.66
N VAL A 83 13.49 -27.24 -13.44
CA VAL A 83 13.84 -28.57 -13.99
C VAL A 83 12.85 -29.65 -13.50
N SER A 84 12.44 -29.60 -12.23
CA SER A 84 11.47 -30.55 -11.67
C SER A 84 10.08 -30.34 -12.28
N LEU A 85 9.64 -29.10 -12.43
CA LEU A 85 8.38 -28.75 -13.05
C LEU A 85 8.34 -29.07 -14.55
N ASP A 86 9.43 -28.85 -15.29
CA ASP A 86 9.54 -29.21 -16.69
C ASP A 86 9.49 -30.74 -16.85
N SER A 87 10.13 -31.49 -15.94
CA SER A 87 10.02 -32.97 -15.89
C SER A 87 8.59 -33.42 -15.57
N ALA A 88 7.88 -32.76 -14.65
CA ALA A 88 6.49 -33.02 -14.35
C ALA A 88 5.59 -32.76 -15.57
N ARG A 89 5.84 -31.70 -16.32
CA ARG A 89 5.15 -31.38 -17.57
C ARG A 89 5.36 -32.44 -18.64
N GLU A 90 6.59 -32.93 -18.81
CA GLU A 90 6.92 -34.01 -19.71
C GLU A 90 6.21 -35.33 -19.34
N LEU A 91 6.18 -35.66 -18.04
CA LEU A 91 5.46 -36.85 -17.55
C LEU A 91 3.96 -36.73 -17.83
N SER A 92 3.35 -35.55 -17.56
CA SER A 92 1.94 -35.30 -17.87
C SER A 92 1.66 -35.41 -19.37
N SER A 93 2.55 -34.91 -20.24
CA SER A 93 2.43 -35.02 -21.68
C SER A 93 2.55 -36.50 -22.15
N LYS A 94 3.45 -37.27 -21.53
CA LYS A 94 3.55 -38.72 -21.81
C LYS A 94 2.30 -39.47 -21.40
N ALA A 95 1.65 -39.10 -20.28
CA ALA A 95 0.38 -39.70 -19.90
C ALA A 95 -0.71 -39.45 -20.94
N ILE A 96 -0.74 -38.26 -21.52
CA ILE A 96 -1.70 -37.90 -22.58
C ILE A 96 -1.41 -38.63 -23.89
N ASP A 97 -0.14 -38.60 -24.35
CA ASP A 97 0.21 -39.11 -25.68
C ASP A 97 0.20 -40.65 -25.76
N TRP A 98 0.72 -41.31 -24.73
CA TRP A 98 0.87 -42.74 -24.73
C TRP A 98 -0.33 -43.49 -24.17
N HIS A 99 -1.17 -42.84 -23.37
CA HIS A 99 -2.29 -43.45 -22.66
C HIS A 99 -3.64 -42.77 -22.95
N ARG A 100 -3.91 -42.50 -24.24
CA ARG A 100 -5.08 -41.71 -24.71
C ARG A 100 -6.45 -42.25 -24.21
N ILE A 101 -6.54 -43.58 -23.93
CA ILE A 101 -7.76 -44.21 -23.42
C ILE A 101 -7.81 -44.28 -21.88
N SER A 102 -6.81 -43.69 -21.22
CA SER A 102 -6.77 -43.65 -19.75
C SER A 102 -7.69 -42.55 -19.21
N LYS A 103 -8.31 -42.83 -18.07
CA LYS A 103 -9.08 -41.82 -17.32
C LYS A 103 -8.22 -40.69 -16.76
N TRP A 104 -6.89 -40.84 -16.72
CA TRP A 104 -5.95 -39.86 -16.19
C TRP A 104 -5.50 -38.83 -17.22
N VAL A 105 -6.04 -38.85 -18.42
CA VAL A 105 -5.70 -37.90 -19.49
C VAL A 105 -6.13 -36.48 -19.10
N ASP A 106 -7.40 -36.32 -18.68
CA ASP A 106 -7.96 -35.03 -18.32
C ASP A 106 -7.26 -34.47 -17.07
N ASP A 107 -6.96 -35.32 -16.07
CA ASP A 107 -6.16 -34.99 -14.89
C ASP A 107 -4.76 -34.50 -15.29
N SER A 108 -4.14 -35.16 -16.30
CA SER A 108 -2.80 -34.75 -16.79
C SER A 108 -2.81 -33.40 -17.49
N TYR A 109 -3.86 -33.08 -18.24
CA TYR A 109 -4.07 -31.73 -18.76
C TYR A 109 -4.23 -30.69 -17.65
N TYR A 110 -4.94 -31.03 -16.58
CA TYR A 110 -5.05 -30.16 -15.41
C TYR A 110 -3.69 -29.91 -14.74
N LEU A 111 -2.84 -30.96 -14.62
CA LEU A 111 -1.48 -30.80 -14.09
C LEU A 111 -0.62 -29.89 -14.98
N ILE A 112 -0.72 -30.02 -16.31
CA ILE A 112 -0.04 -29.11 -17.24
C ILE A 112 -0.48 -27.66 -16.96
N GLY A 113 -1.76 -27.41 -16.84
CA GLY A 113 -2.28 -26.08 -16.49
C GLY A 113 -1.72 -25.55 -15.18
N LYS A 114 -1.62 -26.39 -14.13
CA LYS A 114 -0.99 -26.01 -12.85
C LYS A 114 0.50 -25.68 -13.00
N ILE A 115 1.24 -26.48 -13.75
CA ILE A 115 2.67 -26.24 -13.98
C ILE A 115 2.87 -24.94 -14.74
N ASP A 116 2.09 -24.73 -15.79
CA ASP A 116 2.16 -23.52 -16.61
C ASP A 116 1.77 -22.28 -15.80
N TYR A 117 0.79 -22.39 -14.91
CA TYR A 117 0.43 -21.33 -13.95
C TYR A 117 1.59 -21.00 -12.98
N LEU A 118 2.20 -22.03 -12.35
CA LEU A 118 3.33 -21.82 -11.43
C LEU A 118 4.55 -21.20 -12.14
N GLN A 119 4.76 -21.50 -13.41
CA GLN A 119 5.85 -20.96 -14.21
C GLN A 119 5.49 -19.64 -14.93
N ALA A 120 4.36 -19.03 -14.57
CA ALA A 120 3.85 -17.80 -15.17
C ALA A 120 3.61 -17.86 -16.69
N ARG A 121 3.39 -19.06 -17.24
CA ARG A 121 2.95 -19.27 -18.63
C ARG A 121 1.42 -19.18 -18.69
N THR A 122 0.92 -17.99 -18.54
CA THR A 122 -0.50 -17.71 -18.29
C THR A 122 -1.43 -18.15 -19.41
N ASP A 123 -1.03 -17.97 -20.68
CA ASP A 123 -1.86 -18.40 -21.82
C ASP A 123 -1.91 -19.92 -21.98
N ASP A 124 -0.81 -20.62 -21.76
CA ASP A 124 -0.77 -22.08 -21.77
C ASP A 124 -1.62 -22.64 -20.62
N ALA A 125 -1.51 -22.08 -19.43
CA ALA A 125 -2.33 -22.44 -18.28
C ALA A 125 -3.82 -22.25 -18.56
N LYS A 126 -4.20 -21.09 -19.11
CA LYS A 126 -5.58 -20.76 -19.50
C LYS A 126 -6.12 -21.77 -20.51
N ASN A 127 -5.36 -22.10 -21.54
CA ASN A 127 -5.75 -23.06 -22.56
C ASN A 127 -5.93 -24.47 -21.98
N ALA A 128 -5.01 -24.91 -21.10
CA ALA A 128 -5.11 -26.21 -20.46
C ALA A 128 -6.36 -26.32 -19.55
N PHE A 129 -6.63 -25.31 -18.71
CA PHE A 129 -7.82 -25.32 -17.85
C PHE A 129 -9.12 -25.21 -18.65
N ARG A 130 -9.17 -24.42 -19.73
CA ARG A 130 -10.33 -24.36 -20.64
C ARG A 130 -10.57 -25.70 -21.31
N TYR A 131 -9.50 -26.37 -21.74
CA TYR A 131 -9.61 -27.70 -22.33
C TYR A 131 -10.25 -28.69 -21.35
N VAL A 132 -9.73 -28.76 -20.10
CA VAL A 132 -10.28 -29.64 -19.06
C VAL A 132 -11.76 -29.33 -18.78
N ASN A 133 -12.10 -28.05 -18.63
CA ASN A 133 -13.50 -27.66 -18.41
C ASN A 133 -14.42 -28.11 -19.56
N SER A 134 -13.97 -28.01 -20.81
CA SER A 134 -14.80 -28.31 -21.97
C SER A 134 -14.86 -29.81 -22.32
N GLN A 135 -13.79 -30.57 -22.09
CA GLN A 135 -13.65 -31.94 -22.57
C GLN A 135 -13.83 -33.01 -21.48
N SER A 136 -13.53 -32.68 -20.23
CA SER A 136 -13.61 -33.68 -19.17
C SER A 136 -15.05 -34.12 -18.89
N LYS A 137 -15.24 -35.41 -18.65
CA LYS A 137 -16.50 -36.01 -18.20
C LYS A 137 -16.66 -35.96 -16.68
N ASP A 138 -15.55 -35.74 -15.95
CA ASP A 138 -15.56 -35.63 -14.50
C ASP A 138 -15.97 -34.19 -14.10
N LYS A 139 -17.17 -34.06 -13.51
CA LYS A 139 -17.70 -32.78 -13.04
C LYS A 139 -16.75 -32.14 -11.99
N ASN A 140 -16.18 -32.95 -11.09
CA ASN A 140 -15.30 -32.40 -10.06
C ASN A 140 -14.02 -31.82 -10.66
N LEU A 141 -13.46 -32.48 -11.66
CA LEU A 141 -12.28 -31.97 -12.36
C LEU A 141 -12.59 -30.71 -13.17
N ARG A 142 -13.78 -30.64 -13.81
CA ARG A 142 -14.24 -29.44 -14.49
C ARG A 142 -14.38 -28.27 -13.54
N HIS A 143 -15.04 -28.44 -12.38
CA HIS A 143 -15.14 -27.38 -11.36
C HIS A 143 -13.77 -26.94 -10.87
N LYS A 144 -12.87 -27.89 -10.61
CA LYS A 144 -11.48 -27.59 -10.20
C LYS A 144 -10.74 -26.78 -11.23
N ALA A 145 -10.88 -27.10 -12.51
CA ALA A 145 -10.28 -26.35 -13.62
C ALA A 145 -10.87 -24.93 -13.74
N LEU A 146 -12.20 -24.77 -13.56
CA LEU A 146 -12.86 -23.46 -13.56
C LEU A 146 -12.41 -22.59 -12.41
N ILE A 147 -12.22 -23.16 -11.20
CA ILE A 147 -11.75 -22.42 -10.04
C ILE A 147 -10.28 -21.97 -10.26
N SER A 148 -9.45 -22.85 -10.86
CA SER A 148 -8.07 -22.48 -11.23
C SER A 148 -8.04 -21.40 -12.30
N LEU A 149 -8.97 -21.44 -13.24
CA LEU A 149 -9.13 -20.42 -14.29
C LEU A 149 -9.60 -19.08 -13.70
N LEU A 150 -10.55 -19.12 -12.75
CA LEU A 150 -10.98 -17.94 -12.01
C LEU A 150 -9.79 -17.27 -11.31
N ARG A 151 -8.96 -18.05 -10.63
CA ARG A 151 -7.75 -17.52 -9.99
C ARG A 151 -6.80 -16.86 -10.99
N LEU A 152 -6.57 -17.51 -12.13
CA LEU A 152 -5.75 -16.95 -13.21
C LEU A 152 -6.29 -15.60 -13.72
N TYR A 153 -7.62 -15.49 -13.90
CA TYR A 153 -8.25 -14.24 -14.32
C TYR A 153 -8.10 -13.13 -13.29
N ILE A 154 -8.20 -13.46 -11.99
CA ILE A 154 -7.98 -12.50 -10.90
C ILE A 154 -6.53 -11.99 -10.96
N ASP A 155 -5.56 -12.88 -11.09
CA ASP A 155 -4.13 -12.53 -11.16
C ASP A 155 -3.81 -11.66 -12.40
N GLN A 156 -4.51 -11.90 -13.52
CA GLN A 156 -4.40 -11.10 -14.74
C GLN A 156 -5.23 -9.80 -14.72
N GLN A 157 -6.00 -9.54 -13.65
CA GLN A 157 -6.96 -8.44 -13.57
C GLN A 157 -8.02 -8.45 -14.69
N ALA A 158 -8.31 -9.63 -15.25
CA ALA A 158 -9.34 -9.85 -16.26
C ALA A 158 -10.72 -9.93 -15.57
N ILE A 159 -11.24 -8.77 -15.15
CA ILE A 159 -12.41 -8.66 -14.26
C ILE A 159 -13.66 -9.25 -14.91
N GLU A 160 -13.87 -9.03 -16.20
CA GLU A 160 -15.05 -9.53 -16.93
C GLU A 160 -15.05 -11.07 -17.01
N ASP A 161 -13.90 -11.67 -17.36
CA ASP A 161 -13.75 -13.12 -17.38
C ASP A 161 -13.91 -13.73 -15.97
N ALA A 162 -13.41 -13.06 -14.95
CA ALA A 162 -13.57 -13.47 -13.56
C ALA A 162 -15.05 -13.44 -13.15
N ASN A 163 -15.77 -12.34 -13.41
CA ASN A 163 -17.20 -12.20 -13.10
C ASN A 163 -18.05 -13.25 -13.83
N PHE A 164 -17.78 -13.47 -15.12
CA PHE A 164 -18.46 -14.50 -15.89
C PHE A 164 -18.24 -15.89 -15.28
N THR A 165 -17.00 -16.19 -14.85
CA THR A 165 -16.68 -17.47 -14.24
C THR A 165 -17.34 -17.64 -12.86
N ILE A 166 -17.41 -16.57 -12.08
CA ILE A 166 -18.12 -16.53 -10.78
C ILE A 166 -19.61 -16.80 -10.99
N ASP A 167 -20.24 -16.08 -11.93
CA ASP A 167 -21.67 -16.27 -12.24
C ASP A 167 -21.96 -17.70 -12.71
N TYR A 168 -21.10 -18.26 -13.55
CA TYR A 168 -21.22 -19.65 -13.99
C TYR A 168 -21.13 -20.61 -12.80
N LEU A 169 -20.09 -20.51 -11.95
CA LEU A 169 -19.90 -21.37 -10.78
C LEU A 169 -21.01 -21.22 -9.74
N SER A 170 -21.63 -20.04 -9.64
CA SER A 170 -22.74 -19.79 -8.71
C SER A 170 -24.01 -20.56 -9.07
N LYS A 171 -24.18 -20.90 -10.35
CA LYS A 171 -25.31 -21.65 -10.89
C LYS A 171 -25.09 -23.17 -10.88
N GLU A 172 -23.84 -23.60 -10.67
CA GLU A 172 -23.50 -25.03 -10.62
C GLU A 172 -23.99 -25.64 -9.30
N THR A 173 -24.71 -26.75 -9.43
CA THR A 173 -25.11 -27.58 -8.30
C THR A 173 -24.13 -28.74 -8.11
N GLU A 174 -24.08 -29.33 -6.92
CA GLU A 174 -23.26 -30.51 -6.64
C GLU A 174 -21.73 -30.26 -6.73
N ILE A 175 -21.27 -29.10 -6.33
CA ILE A 175 -19.82 -28.85 -6.18
C ILE A 175 -19.33 -29.64 -4.96
N SER A 176 -18.25 -30.42 -5.11
CA SER A 176 -17.67 -31.18 -3.99
C SER A 176 -17.16 -30.26 -2.88
N SER A 177 -17.14 -30.74 -1.63
CA SER A 177 -16.68 -29.93 -0.48
C SER A 177 -15.30 -29.32 -0.70
N GLN A 178 -14.36 -30.06 -1.30
CA GLN A 178 -13.02 -29.55 -1.59
C GLN A 178 -13.08 -28.41 -2.64
N ASN A 179 -13.81 -28.59 -3.73
CA ASN A 179 -13.95 -27.53 -4.73
C ASN A 179 -14.75 -26.34 -4.19
N THR A 180 -15.69 -26.56 -3.28
CA THR A 180 -16.41 -25.47 -2.59
C THR A 180 -15.47 -24.66 -1.70
N PHE A 181 -14.57 -25.33 -0.98
CA PHE A 181 -13.51 -24.66 -0.22
C PHE A 181 -12.63 -23.81 -1.14
N ASP A 182 -12.11 -24.41 -2.21
CA ASP A 182 -11.21 -23.74 -3.15
C ASP A 182 -11.92 -22.56 -3.84
N LEU A 183 -13.22 -22.69 -4.16
CA LEU A 183 -14.04 -21.62 -4.71
C LEU A 183 -14.16 -20.43 -3.75
N TYR A 184 -14.61 -20.67 -2.50
CA TYR A 184 -14.79 -19.58 -1.53
C TYR A 184 -13.47 -18.94 -1.15
N LYS A 185 -12.37 -19.72 -1.05
CA LYS A 185 -11.05 -19.15 -0.86
C LYS A 185 -10.61 -18.29 -2.04
N THR A 186 -10.92 -18.70 -3.28
CA THR A 186 -10.62 -17.91 -4.48
C THR A 186 -11.51 -16.66 -4.56
N LEU A 187 -12.77 -16.74 -4.14
CA LEU A 187 -13.66 -15.57 -4.01
C LEU A 187 -13.14 -14.58 -2.95
N ALA A 188 -12.65 -15.07 -1.81
CA ALA A 188 -12.03 -14.20 -0.82
C ALA A 188 -10.83 -13.44 -1.41
N TYR A 189 -10.01 -14.11 -2.22
CA TYR A 189 -8.91 -13.48 -2.94
C TYR A 189 -9.39 -12.47 -3.98
N TYR A 190 -10.46 -12.77 -4.72
CA TYR A 190 -11.10 -11.81 -5.63
C TYR A 190 -11.51 -10.52 -4.91
N TYR A 191 -12.17 -10.64 -3.77
CA TYR A 191 -12.56 -9.48 -2.95
C TYR A 191 -11.35 -8.77 -2.34
N GLU A 192 -10.30 -9.51 -1.96
CA GLU A 192 -9.05 -8.94 -1.45
C GLU A 192 -8.38 -8.03 -2.49
N THR A 193 -8.26 -8.46 -3.75
CA THR A 193 -7.68 -7.66 -4.83
C THR A 193 -8.49 -6.40 -5.15
N ARG A 194 -9.76 -6.39 -4.79
CA ARG A 194 -10.67 -5.24 -4.94
C ARG A 194 -10.80 -4.39 -3.67
N SER A 195 -10.05 -4.72 -2.62
CA SER A 195 -10.14 -4.05 -1.31
C SER A 195 -11.53 -4.11 -0.65
N ASP A 196 -12.37 -5.07 -1.06
CA ASP A 196 -13.68 -5.32 -0.46
C ASP A 196 -13.55 -6.20 0.78
N GLN A 197 -13.41 -5.57 1.95
CA GLN A 197 -13.21 -6.26 3.22
C GLN A 197 -14.41 -7.15 3.59
N ASN A 198 -15.62 -6.69 3.34
CA ASN A 198 -16.84 -7.43 3.65
C ASN A 198 -16.95 -8.69 2.78
N GLY A 199 -16.64 -8.58 1.50
CA GLY A 199 -16.55 -9.71 0.59
C GLY A 199 -15.52 -10.74 1.04
N VAL A 200 -14.32 -10.29 1.47
CA VAL A 200 -13.28 -11.18 2.01
C VAL A 200 -13.78 -11.94 3.24
N ILE A 201 -14.34 -11.22 4.23
CA ILE A 201 -14.83 -11.82 5.48
C ILE A 201 -15.93 -12.86 5.17
N GLY A 202 -16.92 -12.48 4.37
CA GLY A 202 -18.02 -13.38 4.05
C GLY A 202 -17.60 -14.64 3.25
N ALA A 203 -16.63 -14.49 2.36
CA ALA A 203 -16.11 -15.62 1.60
C ALA A 203 -15.24 -16.56 2.47
N LEU A 204 -14.37 -16.02 3.34
CA LEU A 204 -13.55 -16.82 4.25
C LEU A 204 -14.39 -17.58 5.28
N ASP A 205 -15.41 -16.95 5.85
CA ASP A 205 -16.32 -17.57 6.81
C ASP A 205 -17.06 -18.78 6.20
N ARG A 206 -17.42 -18.67 4.92
CA ARG A 206 -17.96 -19.82 4.17
C ARG A 206 -16.89 -20.88 3.89
N ALA A 207 -15.69 -20.49 3.43
CA ALA A 207 -14.64 -21.42 3.09
C ALA A 207 -14.28 -22.35 4.28
N ILE A 208 -14.16 -21.80 5.48
CA ILE A 208 -13.76 -22.52 6.70
C ILE A 208 -14.62 -23.76 6.96
N ASN A 209 -15.91 -23.73 6.60
CA ASN A 209 -16.83 -24.84 6.84
C ASN A 209 -16.58 -26.05 5.92
N TYR A 210 -15.84 -25.86 4.83
CA TYR A 210 -15.58 -26.91 3.83
C TYR A 210 -14.18 -27.51 3.89
N THR A 211 -13.26 -26.95 4.71
CA THR A 211 -11.92 -27.52 4.86
C THR A 211 -11.84 -28.49 6.05
N SER A 212 -11.23 -29.65 5.81
CA SER A 212 -10.85 -30.62 6.86
C SER A 212 -9.43 -30.40 7.37
N ASP A 213 -8.61 -29.60 6.68
CA ASP A 213 -7.24 -29.29 7.09
C ASP A 213 -7.25 -28.29 8.26
N LYS A 214 -6.86 -28.81 9.43
CA LYS A 214 -6.81 -28.03 10.66
C LYS A 214 -5.80 -26.88 10.62
N LYS A 215 -4.67 -27.05 9.91
CA LYS A 215 -3.64 -26.01 9.79
C LYS A 215 -4.12 -24.85 8.91
N GLU A 216 -4.74 -25.19 7.79
CA GLU A 216 -5.34 -24.21 6.90
C GLU A 216 -6.50 -23.48 7.57
N ARG A 217 -7.38 -24.22 8.27
CA ARG A 217 -8.47 -23.62 9.04
C ARG A 217 -7.97 -22.63 10.09
N SER A 218 -6.93 -23.02 10.85
CA SER A 218 -6.27 -22.15 11.82
C SER A 218 -5.75 -20.85 11.16
N ARG A 219 -5.17 -20.96 9.97
CA ARG A 219 -4.69 -19.80 9.21
C ARG A 219 -5.83 -18.88 8.79
N LEU A 220 -6.90 -19.43 8.27
CA LEU A 220 -8.05 -18.65 7.86
C LEU A 220 -8.74 -17.98 9.06
N TYR A 221 -8.83 -18.64 10.20
CA TYR A 221 -9.31 -18.01 11.44
C TYR A 221 -8.44 -16.83 11.85
N PHE A 222 -7.12 -16.95 11.75
CA PHE A 222 -6.21 -15.83 12.04
C PHE A 222 -6.42 -14.64 11.10
N ILE A 223 -6.56 -14.89 9.78
CA ILE A 223 -6.86 -13.85 8.80
C ILE A 223 -8.20 -13.17 9.12
N LEU A 224 -9.24 -13.92 9.42
CA LEU A 224 -10.54 -13.36 9.81
C LEU A 224 -10.43 -12.49 11.06
N ALA A 225 -9.69 -12.97 12.07
CA ALA A 225 -9.47 -12.21 13.30
C ALA A 225 -8.80 -10.85 13.01
N GLN A 226 -7.75 -10.83 12.17
CA GLN A 226 -7.09 -9.58 11.76
C GLN A 226 -8.04 -8.64 11.00
N ARG A 227 -8.90 -9.19 10.11
CA ARG A 227 -9.89 -8.41 9.37
C ARG A 227 -10.91 -7.78 10.31
N TYR A 228 -11.48 -8.55 11.24
CA TYR A 228 -12.42 -8.03 12.24
C TYR A 228 -11.77 -7.01 13.19
N GLN A 229 -10.52 -7.22 13.60
CA GLN A 229 -9.78 -6.25 14.40
C GLN A 229 -9.61 -4.92 13.67
N ARG A 230 -9.33 -4.97 12.37
CA ARG A 230 -9.19 -3.77 11.53
C ARG A 230 -10.50 -3.00 11.39
N GLU A 231 -11.62 -3.71 11.30
CA GLU A 231 -12.96 -3.11 11.27
C GLU A 231 -13.45 -2.66 12.67
N GLY A 232 -12.65 -2.82 13.71
CA GLY A 232 -13.01 -2.43 15.09
C GLY A 232 -14.01 -3.37 15.77
N ILE A 233 -14.26 -4.57 15.21
CA ILE A 233 -15.19 -5.56 15.75
C ILE A 233 -14.41 -6.51 16.68
N ASP A 234 -13.93 -5.93 17.77
CA ASP A 234 -12.98 -6.56 18.69
C ASP A 234 -13.45 -7.89 19.28
N ALA A 235 -14.75 -8.03 19.57
CA ALA A 235 -15.30 -9.26 20.14
C ALA A 235 -15.20 -10.45 19.18
N LEU A 236 -15.47 -10.23 17.89
CA LEU A 236 -15.28 -11.25 16.85
C LEU A 236 -13.80 -11.52 16.61
N ALA A 237 -12.98 -10.47 16.57
CA ALA A 237 -11.54 -10.64 16.44
C ALA A 237 -10.97 -11.52 17.53
N PHE A 238 -11.37 -11.30 18.80
CA PHE A 238 -10.97 -12.13 19.93
C PHE A 238 -11.34 -13.60 19.73
N ASP A 239 -12.61 -13.88 19.42
CA ASP A 239 -13.10 -15.24 19.21
C ASP A 239 -12.34 -15.97 18.09
N TYR A 240 -12.13 -15.31 16.96
CA TYR A 240 -11.39 -15.90 15.84
C TYR A 240 -9.89 -16.06 16.12
N PHE A 241 -9.24 -15.17 16.88
CA PHE A 241 -7.88 -15.39 17.34
C PHE A 241 -7.80 -16.63 18.24
N GLN A 242 -8.74 -16.80 19.17
CA GLN A 242 -8.80 -18.02 20.00
C GLN A 242 -9.00 -19.30 19.17
N LYS A 243 -9.93 -19.28 18.21
CA LYS A 243 -10.16 -20.41 17.28
C LYS A 243 -8.92 -20.72 16.44
N SER A 244 -8.12 -19.75 16.11
CA SER A 244 -6.88 -19.97 15.35
C SER A 244 -5.85 -20.82 16.12
N LEU A 245 -5.93 -20.86 17.45
CA LEU A 245 -5.04 -21.68 18.29
C LEU A 245 -5.39 -23.16 18.29
N GLU A 246 -6.63 -23.54 17.99
CA GLU A 246 -7.12 -24.93 18.04
C GLU A 246 -6.45 -25.86 17.00
N GLY A 247 -5.97 -25.33 15.90
CA GLY A 247 -5.36 -26.07 14.79
C GLY A 247 -3.91 -26.47 14.98
N ASN A 248 -3.32 -26.27 16.17
CA ASN A 248 -1.88 -26.43 16.44
C ASN A 248 -1.03 -25.64 15.44
N PRO A 249 -1.17 -24.30 15.40
CA PRO A 249 -0.45 -23.43 14.48
C PRO A 249 1.05 -23.42 14.74
N PRO A 250 1.87 -22.92 13.79
CA PRO A 250 3.28 -22.59 14.04
C PRO A 250 3.42 -21.65 15.25
N TYR A 251 4.55 -21.75 15.96
CA TYR A 251 4.80 -20.99 17.18
C TYR A 251 4.54 -19.47 17.00
N GLU A 252 5.07 -18.88 15.94
CA GLU A 252 4.90 -17.47 15.66
C GLU A 252 3.42 -17.08 15.52
N ARG A 253 2.62 -17.85 14.74
CA ARG A 253 1.18 -17.59 14.62
C ARG A 253 0.46 -17.71 15.96
N ALA A 254 0.80 -18.74 16.75
CA ALA A 254 0.22 -18.89 18.09
C ALA A 254 0.57 -17.72 19.00
N PHE A 255 1.81 -17.25 18.95
CA PHE A 255 2.26 -16.07 19.68
C PHE A 255 1.45 -14.83 19.29
N PHE A 256 1.37 -14.50 18.00
CA PHE A 256 0.62 -13.33 17.54
C PHE A 256 -0.89 -13.46 17.80
N ALA A 257 -1.47 -14.65 17.64
CA ALA A 257 -2.88 -14.87 17.95
C ALA A 257 -3.18 -14.61 19.43
N THR A 258 -2.31 -15.08 20.33
CA THR A 258 -2.44 -14.83 21.77
C THR A 258 -2.24 -13.36 22.10
N LEU A 259 -1.23 -12.72 21.54
CA LEU A 259 -0.91 -11.31 21.72
C LEU A 259 -2.09 -10.42 21.30
N TYR A 260 -2.61 -10.61 20.09
CA TYR A 260 -3.71 -9.82 19.56
C TYR A 260 -5.05 -10.13 20.27
N ALA A 261 -5.31 -11.39 20.60
CA ALA A 261 -6.49 -11.71 21.40
C ALA A 261 -6.44 -10.99 22.76
N GLN A 262 -5.29 -10.95 23.41
CA GLN A 262 -5.13 -10.23 24.67
C GLN A 262 -5.32 -8.73 24.51
N GLN A 263 -4.76 -8.12 23.48
CA GLN A 263 -4.97 -6.69 23.19
C GLN A 263 -6.45 -6.35 23.05
N VAL A 264 -7.18 -7.18 22.30
CA VAL A 264 -8.61 -6.98 22.07
C VAL A 264 -9.43 -7.21 23.34
N ALA A 265 -9.11 -8.27 24.13
CA ALA A 265 -9.81 -8.58 25.37
C ALA A 265 -9.61 -7.52 26.44
N GLU A 266 -8.39 -7.02 26.62
CA GLU A 266 -8.07 -6.11 27.71
C GLU A 266 -8.45 -4.67 27.44
N LEU A 267 -8.50 -4.25 26.18
CA LEU A 267 -9.12 -2.98 25.79
C LEU A 267 -10.59 -2.94 26.19
N ASN A 268 -11.24 -4.07 26.30
CA ASN A 268 -12.67 -4.20 26.57
C ASN A 268 -13.03 -4.57 28.01
N ALA A 269 -12.15 -5.24 28.76
CA ALA A 269 -12.51 -5.86 30.02
C ALA A 269 -11.90 -5.23 31.29
N THR A 270 -10.77 -4.55 31.22
CA THR A 270 -10.09 -4.05 32.42
C THR A 270 -9.65 -2.61 32.32
N LYS A 271 -10.04 -1.81 33.35
CA LYS A 271 -9.47 -0.50 33.64
C LYS A 271 -8.06 -0.61 34.26
N ASP A 272 -7.51 -1.80 34.40
CA ASP A 272 -6.23 -2.04 35.05
C ASP A 272 -5.09 -2.07 34.03
N LEU A 273 -4.64 -0.87 33.63
CA LEU A 273 -3.51 -0.69 32.72
C LEU A 273 -2.22 -1.37 33.25
N LYS A 274 -2.10 -1.51 34.58
CA LYS A 274 -0.94 -2.15 35.19
C LYS A 274 -0.87 -3.62 34.86
N LYS A 275 -2.03 -4.29 34.81
CA LYS A 275 -2.10 -5.72 34.45
C LYS A 275 -1.66 -5.94 33.01
N VAL A 276 -2.08 -5.07 32.10
CA VAL A 276 -1.68 -5.12 30.67
C VAL A 276 -0.18 -4.87 30.52
N ARG A 277 0.34 -3.86 31.20
CA ARG A 277 1.77 -3.55 31.20
C ARG A 277 2.61 -4.72 31.72
N ASN A 278 2.18 -5.34 32.83
CA ASN A 278 2.84 -6.53 33.38
C ASN A 278 2.79 -7.73 32.41
N TYR A 279 1.71 -7.86 31.64
CA TYR A 279 1.60 -8.90 30.61
C TYR A 279 2.66 -8.71 29.51
N TYR A 280 2.82 -7.49 28.97
CA TYR A 280 3.87 -7.19 27.99
C TYR A 280 5.27 -7.42 28.57
N GLU A 281 5.49 -7.03 29.83
CA GLU A 281 6.75 -7.28 30.51
C GLU A 281 7.06 -8.78 30.62
N GLY A 282 6.06 -9.57 31.01
CA GLY A 282 6.21 -11.04 31.05
C GLY A 282 6.50 -11.66 29.68
N LEU A 283 5.92 -11.12 28.60
CA LEU A 283 6.25 -11.57 27.24
C LEU A 283 7.68 -11.18 26.83
N TYR A 284 8.15 -10.00 27.23
CA TYR A 284 9.49 -9.52 26.94
C TYR A 284 10.57 -10.32 27.69
N GLU A 285 10.29 -10.73 28.93
CA GLU A 285 11.19 -11.51 29.77
C GLU A 285 11.22 -13.00 29.42
N ASP A 286 10.17 -13.54 28.75
CA ASP A 286 10.12 -14.96 28.40
C ASP A 286 11.22 -15.31 27.38
N PRO A 287 12.16 -16.23 27.73
CA PRO A 287 13.24 -16.63 26.84
C PRO A 287 12.79 -17.21 25.50
N LYS A 288 11.56 -17.73 25.42
CA LYS A 288 10.98 -18.27 24.17
C LYS A 288 10.72 -17.17 23.15
N ASN A 289 10.54 -15.93 23.61
CA ASN A 289 10.26 -14.77 22.76
C ASN A 289 11.52 -13.97 22.42
N LYS A 290 12.72 -14.54 22.61
CA LYS A 290 14.00 -13.81 22.38
C LYS A 290 14.05 -13.13 21.02
N ASP A 291 13.59 -13.81 19.97
CA ASP A 291 13.62 -13.31 18.59
C ASP A 291 12.40 -12.43 18.23
N LEU A 292 11.48 -12.23 19.17
CA LEU A 292 10.24 -11.44 19.01
C LEU A 292 10.17 -10.28 20.02
N LYS A 293 11.27 -9.90 20.66
CA LYS A 293 11.32 -8.82 21.65
C LYS A 293 10.95 -7.46 21.02
N ASP A 294 11.41 -7.20 19.82
CA ASP A 294 11.06 -6.02 19.04
C ASP A 294 9.55 -5.94 18.79
N VAL A 295 8.91 -7.08 18.49
CA VAL A 295 7.44 -7.19 18.34
C VAL A 295 6.75 -6.83 19.64
N VAL A 296 7.16 -7.45 20.77
CA VAL A 296 6.52 -7.20 22.07
C VAL A 296 6.56 -5.71 22.44
N ILE A 297 7.73 -5.07 22.27
CA ILE A 297 7.91 -3.64 22.58
C ILE A 297 7.09 -2.77 21.63
N PHE A 298 7.09 -3.10 20.33
CA PHE A 298 6.30 -2.38 19.33
C PHE A 298 4.81 -2.43 19.66
N GLU A 299 4.28 -3.61 19.95
CA GLU A 299 2.87 -3.77 20.32
C GLU A 299 2.51 -3.08 21.65
N ARG A 300 3.43 -3.09 22.62
CA ARG A 300 3.30 -2.28 23.84
C ARG A 300 3.27 -0.78 23.52
N ALA A 301 4.10 -0.32 22.59
CA ALA A 301 4.09 1.08 22.15
C ALA A 301 2.74 1.46 21.51
N LEU A 302 2.17 0.60 20.66
CA LEU A 302 0.84 0.80 20.08
C LEU A 302 -0.27 0.81 21.14
N PHE A 303 -0.12 0.00 22.20
CA PHE A 303 -1.02 0.01 23.33
C PHE A 303 -0.96 1.34 24.09
N GLU A 304 0.25 1.85 24.42
CA GLU A 304 0.42 3.13 25.13
C GLU A 304 -0.03 4.32 24.29
N GLU A 305 0.12 4.27 22.97
CA GLU A 305 -0.44 5.27 22.05
C GLU A 305 -1.96 5.36 22.18
N LYS A 306 -2.65 4.21 22.24
CA LYS A 306 -4.10 4.17 22.45
C LYS A 306 -4.51 4.73 23.82
N GLN A 307 -3.62 4.73 24.81
CA GLN A 307 -3.81 5.39 26.09
C GLN A 307 -3.48 6.90 26.02
N ASN A 308 -3.02 7.42 24.87
CA ASN A 308 -2.56 8.78 24.66
C ASN A 308 -1.29 9.14 25.47
N ASP A 309 -0.50 8.14 25.87
CA ASP A 309 0.81 8.34 26.49
C ASP A 309 1.90 8.41 25.42
N ILE A 310 1.95 9.55 24.71
CA ILE A 310 2.86 9.74 23.60
C ILE A 310 4.34 9.73 23.98
N PRO A 311 4.75 10.31 25.12
CA PRO A 311 6.16 10.23 25.55
C PRO A 311 6.62 8.78 25.71
N LEU A 312 5.86 7.95 26.42
CA LEU A 312 6.19 6.54 26.62
C LEU A 312 6.11 5.75 25.30
N THR A 313 5.16 6.08 24.43
CA THR A 313 5.07 5.48 23.08
C THR A 313 6.35 5.71 22.29
N LEU A 314 6.86 6.94 22.24
CA LEU A 314 8.10 7.26 21.53
C LEU A 314 9.31 6.53 22.13
N GLU A 315 9.40 6.48 23.47
CA GLU A 315 10.47 5.74 24.15
C GLU A 315 10.46 4.27 23.75
N LEU A 316 9.30 3.63 23.81
CA LEU A 316 9.14 2.22 23.44
C LEU A 316 9.43 1.97 21.96
N LEU A 317 8.98 2.85 21.06
CA LEU A 317 9.31 2.74 19.63
C LEU A 317 10.81 2.84 19.37
N HIS A 318 11.52 3.75 20.06
CA HIS A 318 12.97 3.83 19.98
C HIS A 318 13.66 2.59 20.55
N GLN A 319 13.12 2.02 21.63
CA GLN A 319 13.61 0.77 22.19
C GLN A 319 13.39 -0.40 21.18
N ALA A 320 12.20 -0.52 20.60
CA ALA A 320 11.89 -1.54 19.60
C ALA A 320 12.82 -1.46 18.39
N ALA A 321 13.14 -0.23 17.92
CA ALA A 321 14.05 -0.02 16.79
C ALA A 321 15.48 -0.51 17.07
N LYS A 322 15.90 -0.56 18.34
CA LYS A 322 17.25 -1.02 18.78
C LYS A 322 17.34 -2.53 18.89
N GLU A 323 16.21 -3.20 19.14
CA GLU A 323 16.20 -4.66 19.29
C GLU A 323 16.56 -5.37 17.97
N THR A 324 17.26 -6.50 18.11
CA THR A 324 17.52 -7.41 16.98
C THR A 324 16.42 -8.43 16.91
N GLY A 325 15.44 -8.20 16.03
CA GLY A 325 14.32 -9.12 15.82
C GLY A 325 14.48 -10.00 14.58
N SER A 326 13.63 -11.02 14.51
CA SER A 326 13.57 -11.96 13.38
C SER A 326 12.85 -11.40 12.14
N ILE A 327 12.13 -10.28 12.28
CA ILE A 327 11.30 -9.67 11.23
C ILE A 327 11.91 -8.33 10.79
N PRO A 328 12.78 -8.30 9.77
CA PRO A 328 13.43 -7.05 9.34
C PRO A 328 12.44 -5.95 8.93
N ARG A 329 11.31 -6.34 8.32
CA ARG A 329 10.26 -5.43 7.88
C ARG A 329 9.57 -4.70 9.04
N LEU A 330 9.53 -5.30 10.23
CA LEU A 330 8.98 -4.65 11.43
C LEU A 330 9.71 -3.34 11.75
N LYS A 331 11.03 -3.26 11.53
CA LYS A 331 11.77 -2.00 11.70
C LYS A 331 11.24 -0.90 10.78
N GLY A 332 10.84 -1.25 9.56
CA GLY A 332 10.17 -0.32 8.66
C GLY A 332 8.89 0.26 9.26
N TYR A 333 8.05 -0.59 9.85
CA TYR A 333 6.81 -0.13 10.51
C TYR A 333 7.04 0.66 11.79
N ILE A 334 8.06 0.32 12.56
CA ILE A 334 8.47 1.10 13.74
C ILE A 334 8.86 2.52 13.30
N TYR A 335 9.70 2.65 12.26
CA TYR A 335 10.10 3.96 11.75
C TYR A 335 8.94 4.71 11.09
N GLN A 336 8.06 4.02 10.37
CA GLN A 336 6.82 4.60 9.86
C GLN A 336 5.99 5.18 11.00
N LYS A 337 5.80 4.44 12.10
CA LYS A 337 5.03 4.89 13.26
C LYS A 337 5.65 6.11 13.94
N LEU A 338 6.99 6.12 14.07
CA LEU A 338 7.72 7.30 14.53
C LEU A 338 7.50 8.51 13.62
N ALA A 339 7.53 8.31 12.29
CA ALA A 339 7.24 9.34 11.31
C ALA A 339 5.81 9.87 11.47
N ASP A 340 4.81 9.00 11.60
CA ASP A 340 3.41 9.36 11.76
C ASP A 340 3.17 10.22 13.00
N ILE A 341 3.78 9.85 14.14
CA ILE A 341 3.67 10.62 15.37
C ILE A 341 4.34 12.00 15.22
N LYS A 342 5.55 12.05 14.67
CA LYS A 342 6.27 13.32 14.44
C LYS A 342 5.52 14.22 13.47
N PHE A 343 4.93 13.66 12.42
CA PHE A 343 4.13 14.41 11.45
C PHE A 343 2.84 14.97 12.06
N ASN A 344 2.04 14.09 12.66
CA ASN A 344 0.68 14.44 13.05
C ASN A 344 0.62 15.26 14.36
N GLN A 345 1.43 14.88 15.36
CA GLN A 345 1.35 15.46 16.68
C GLN A 345 2.35 16.59 16.92
N PHE A 346 3.57 16.47 16.39
CA PHE A 346 4.62 17.46 16.63
C PHE A 346 4.85 18.41 15.45
N LYS A 347 4.31 18.11 14.28
CA LYS A 347 4.55 18.85 13.04
C LYS A 347 6.04 19.03 12.75
N ASP A 348 6.85 18.07 13.19
CA ASP A 348 8.29 18.01 12.99
C ASP A 348 8.58 17.30 11.66
N TYR A 349 8.50 18.06 10.58
CA TYR A 349 8.63 17.56 9.22
C TYR A 349 10.06 17.08 8.89
N ARG A 350 11.06 17.65 9.55
CA ARG A 350 12.45 17.20 9.41
C ARG A 350 12.61 15.79 9.98
N ALA A 351 12.26 15.58 11.25
CA ALA A 351 12.31 14.25 11.86
C ALA A 351 11.45 13.24 11.10
N THR A 352 10.27 13.65 10.66
CA THR A 352 9.37 12.81 9.85
C THR A 352 10.08 12.29 8.60
N LYS A 353 10.73 13.18 7.84
CA LYS A 353 11.48 12.82 6.62
C LYS A 353 12.56 11.77 6.92
N TYR A 354 13.35 11.95 7.97
CA TYR A 354 14.41 11.02 8.32
C TYR A 354 13.88 9.66 8.78
N TYR A 355 12.75 9.62 9.49
CA TYR A 355 12.11 8.36 9.83
C TYR A 355 11.51 7.67 8.61
N LEU A 356 10.96 8.41 7.64
CA LEU A 356 10.50 7.83 6.37
C LEU A 356 11.67 7.26 5.55
N ASP A 357 12.81 7.94 5.49
CA ASP A 357 14.02 7.39 4.87
C ASP A 357 14.42 6.06 5.52
N SER A 358 14.42 6.03 6.86
CA SER A 358 14.72 4.82 7.62
C SER A 358 13.69 3.71 7.35
N ALA A 359 12.39 4.03 7.33
CA ALA A 359 11.34 3.06 7.04
C ALA A 359 11.51 2.41 5.66
N LEU A 360 11.78 3.23 4.63
CA LEU A 360 11.96 2.78 3.25
C LEU A 360 13.20 1.90 3.04
N THR A 361 14.17 1.89 3.96
CA THR A 361 15.31 0.94 3.89
C THR A 361 14.92 -0.49 4.24
N PHE A 362 13.85 -0.68 5.02
CA PHE A 362 13.39 -1.98 5.51
C PHE A 362 12.12 -2.49 4.82
N ILE A 363 11.35 -1.62 4.17
CA ILE A 363 10.14 -1.97 3.43
C ILE A 363 10.51 -2.19 1.95
N ASN A 364 10.04 -3.31 1.38
CA ASN A 364 10.30 -3.60 -0.03
C ASN A 364 9.66 -2.54 -0.93
N SER A 365 10.38 -2.08 -1.95
CA SER A 365 9.91 -1.07 -2.91
C SER A 365 8.64 -1.48 -3.68
N GLU A 366 8.38 -2.77 -3.82
CA GLU A 366 7.17 -3.29 -4.46
C GLU A 366 5.94 -3.31 -3.53
N ASP A 367 6.16 -3.05 -2.24
CA ASP A 367 5.07 -2.97 -1.28
C ASP A 367 4.19 -1.73 -1.53
N PRO A 368 2.85 -1.86 -1.55
CA PRO A 368 1.96 -0.71 -1.63
C PRO A 368 2.23 0.38 -0.58
N VAL A 369 2.66 -0.02 0.62
CA VAL A 369 3.04 0.90 1.71
C VAL A 369 4.26 1.72 1.31
N ALA A 370 5.27 1.12 0.66
CA ALA A 370 6.46 1.83 0.22
C ALA A 370 6.12 2.97 -0.76
N LYS A 371 5.17 2.75 -1.66
CA LYS A 371 4.71 3.78 -2.59
C LYS A 371 4.09 4.97 -1.86
N GLN A 372 3.20 4.71 -0.90
CA GLN A 372 2.56 5.75 -0.09
C GLN A 372 3.59 6.56 0.70
N LEU A 373 4.56 5.87 1.36
CA LEU A 373 5.62 6.54 2.12
C LEU A 373 6.54 7.37 1.20
N THR A 374 6.81 6.90 -0.02
CA THR A 374 7.61 7.63 -0.99
C THR A 374 6.91 8.89 -1.48
N GLU A 375 5.60 8.84 -1.73
CA GLU A 375 4.81 10.01 -2.10
C GLU A 375 4.80 11.05 -0.97
N GLN A 376 4.58 10.63 0.27
CA GLN A 376 4.65 11.51 1.45
C GLN A 376 6.05 12.11 1.61
N LYS A 377 7.09 11.29 1.45
CA LYS A 377 8.49 11.73 1.54
C LYS A 377 8.84 12.81 0.51
N THR A 378 8.34 12.72 -0.72
CA THR A 378 8.66 13.68 -1.79
C THR A 378 8.30 15.11 -1.39
N SER A 379 7.15 15.32 -0.76
CA SER A 379 6.75 16.62 -0.24
C SER A 379 7.64 17.09 0.91
N LEU A 380 8.07 16.15 1.76
CA LEU A 380 8.94 16.43 2.89
C LEU A 380 10.39 16.66 2.45
N ASP A 381 10.87 16.01 1.40
CA ASP A 381 12.20 16.29 0.82
C ASP A 381 12.30 17.76 0.37
N THR A 382 11.26 18.24 -0.31
CA THR A 382 11.20 19.65 -0.74
C THR A 382 11.17 20.60 0.47
N TYR A 383 10.33 20.27 1.47
CA TYR A 383 10.27 21.06 2.71
C TYR A 383 11.63 21.13 3.39
N VAL A 384 12.26 19.97 3.66
CA VAL A 384 13.52 19.89 4.40
C VAL A 384 14.65 20.57 3.63
N PHE A 385 14.70 20.38 2.31
CA PHE A 385 15.70 21.04 1.47
C PHE A 385 15.67 22.58 1.60
N HIS A 386 14.49 23.19 1.49
CA HIS A 386 14.37 24.63 1.59
C HIS A 386 14.51 25.13 3.03
N PHE A 387 14.01 24.37 4.00
CA PHE A 387 14.12 24.69 5.41
C PHE A 387 15.59 24.71 5.86
N GLU A 388 16.36 23.68 5.57
CA GLU A 388 17.77 23.58 5.91
C GLU A 388 18.61 24.62 5.14
N ARG A 389 18.23 24.95 3.92
CA ARG A 389 18.89 25.98 3.13
C ARG A 389 18.67 27.37 3.73
N ILE A 390 17.49 27.66 4.28
CA ILE A 390 17.24 28.89 5.04
C ILE A 390 18.10 28.92 6.28
N GLU A 391 18.03 27.89 7.13
CA GLU A 391 18.84 27.83 8.36
C GLU A 391 20.34 28.03 8.07
N LYS A 392 20.84 27.39 7.05
CA LYS A 392 22.24 27.49 6.63
C LYS A 392 22.63 28.90 6.21
N ASN A 393 21.91 29.45 5.21
CA ASN A 393 22.30 30.71 4.64
C ASN A 393 22.10 31.86 5.63
N ASP A 394 21.04 31.83 6.43
CA ASP A 394 20.82 32.81 7.50
C ASP A 394 21.96 32.78 8.53
N SER A 395 22.35 31.57 8.97
CA SER A 395 23.47 31.42 9.92
C SER A 395 24.80 31.92 9.32
N LEU A 396 25.07 31.58 8.05
CA LEU A 396 26.31 32.01 7.38
C LEU A 396 26.36 33.53 7.17
N ILE A 397 25.24 34.15 6.77
CA ILE A 397 25.17 35.62 6.58
C ILE A 397 25.28 36.35 7.93
N GLN A 398 24.60 35.85 8.98
CA GLN A 398 24.72 36.42 10.32
C GLN A 398 26.14 36.33 10.82
N LEU A 399 26.81 35.18 10.68
CA LEU A 399 28.19 35.01 11.09
C LEU A 399 29.14 35.90 10.29
N ALA A 400 28.93 36.01 8.98
CA ALA A 400 29.71 36.86 8.11
C ALA A 400 29.60 38.38 8.43
N SER A 401 28.48 38.79 9.05
CA SER A 401 28.23 40.17 9.45
C SER A 401 28.93 40.60 10.78
N LEU A 402 29.45 39.63 11.54
CA LEU A 402 30.12 39.90 12.81
C LEU A 402 31.55 40.40 12.60
N PRO A 403 32.17 41.09 13.61
CA PRO A 403 33.59 41.39 13.62
C PRO A 403 34.42 40.10 13.50
N GLU A 404 35.58 40.19 12.85
CA GLU A 404 36.45 39.05 12.57
C GLU A 404 36.86 38.28 13.83
N GLU A 405 37.12 38.99 14.93
CA GLU A 405 37.43 38.39 16.24
C GLU A 405 36.25 37.54 16.75
N GLU A 406 35.02 37.97 16.55
CA GLU A 406 33.85 37.25 16.99
C GLU A 406 33.51 36.07 16.06
N GLN A 407 33.81 36.19 14.75
CA GLN A 407 33.71 35.07 13.80
C GLN A 407 34.65 33.92 14.20
N VAL A 408 35.92 34.28 14.55
CA VAL A 408 36.93 33.30 15.01
C VAL A 408 36.47 32.62 16.29
N LEU A 409 36.03 33.39 17.28
CA LEU A 409 35.56 32.88 18.57
C LEU A 409 34.39 31.91 18.40
N ARG A 410 33.45 32.21 17.55
CA ARG A 410 32.28 31.30 17.27
C ARG A 410 32.68 30.05 16.49
N ALA A 411 33.62 30.15 15.55
CA ALA A 411 34.17 29.03 14.83
C ALA A 411 34.99 28.11 15.77
N GLU A 412 35.80 28.65 16.66
CA GLU A 412 36.54 27.89 17.68
C GLU A 412 35.58 27.17 18.62
N LYS A 413 34.54 27.87 19.11
CA LYS A 413 33.53 27.26 19.98
C LYS A 413 32.81 26.13 19.28
N PHE A 414 32.39 26.31 18.02
CA PHE A 414 31.77 25.26 17.23
C PHE A 414 32.66 24.02 17.10
N ILE A 415 33.94 24.21 16.81
CA ILE A 415 34.92 23.11 16.71
C ILE A 415 35.09 22.40 18.06
N GLU A 416 35.12 23.14 19.18
CA GLU A 416 35.23 22.57 20.50
C GLU A 416 34.00 21.77 20.90
N ASP A 417 32.82 22.33 20.66
CA ASP A 417 31.53 21.65 20.88
C ASP A 417 31.43 20.35 20.03
N GLU A 418 31.93 20.38 18.80
CA GLU A 418 31.95 19.21 17.92
C GLU A 418 33.02 18.17 18.37
N LYS A 419 34.17 18.58 18.87
CA LYS A 419 35.15 17.68 19.47
C LYS A 419 34.58 16.98 20.70
N GLN A 420 33.91 17.71 21.59
CA GLN A 420 33.29 17.14 22.78
C GLN A 420 32.21 16.14 22.39
N ARG A 421 31.40 16.47 21.40
CA ARG A 421 30.39 15.59 20.88
C ARG A 421 30.95 14.29 20.29
N LEU A 422 32.00 14.38 19.50
CA LEU A 422 32.70 13.22 18.93
C LEU A 422 33.35 12.36 20.02
N ALA A 423 33.89 12.98 21.08
CA ALA A 423 34.44 12.27 22.22
C ALA A 423 33.35 11.52 23.01
N GLU A 424 32.18 12.13 23.24
CA GLU A 424 31.04 11.47 23.87
C GLU A 424 30.51 10.31 23.03
N LEU A 425 30.44 10.47 21.69
CA LEU A 425 30.07 9.40 20.78
C LEU A 425 31.05 8.24 20.81
N LYS A 426 32.37 8.51 20.83
CA LYS A 426 33.41 7.47 20.96
C LYS A 426 33.30 6.73 22.29
N SER A 427 33.11 7.43 23.40
CA SER A 427 32.94 6.79 24.72
C SER A 427 31.70 5.90 24.82
N LYS A 428 30.60 6.27 24.15
CA LYS A 428 29.37 5.45 24.05
C LYS A 428 29.57 4.24 23.13
N THR A 429 30.41 4.34 22.10
CA THR A 429 30.68 3.26 21.13
C THR A 429 31.61 2.18 21.71
N GLU A 430 32.50 2.53 22.63
CA GLU A 430 33.38 1.55 23.32
C GLU A 430 32.61 0.68 24.33
N SER A 431 31.49 1.15 24.84
CA SER A 431 30.64 0.39 25.79
C SER A 431 29.64 -0.56 25.14
N THR A 432 29.44 -0.50 23.84
CA THR A 432 28.48 -1.36 23.13
C THR A 432 29.08 -1.87 21.82
N LYS A 433 29.56 -3.10 21.82
CA LYS A 433 29.83 -3.83 20.57
C LYS A 433 28.54 -3.98 19.79
N SER A 434 28.48 -3.36 18.60
CA SER A 434 27.38 -3.38 17.63
C SER A 434 26.24 -2.39 17.89
N THR A 435 26.51 -1.12 17.60
CA THR A 435 25.45 -0.13 17.38
C THR A 435 25.47 0.32 15.93
N SER A 436 24.31 0.24 15.26
CA SER A 436 24.11 0.70 13.91
C SER A 436 24.29 2.22 13.82
N ILE A 437 24.73 2.72 12.67
CA ILE A 437 24.86 4.16 12.36
C ILE A 437 23.57 4.92 12.60
N PHE A 438 22.42 4.23 12.46
CA PHE A 438 21.08 4.76 12.72
C PHE A 438 20.82 5.09 14.20
N ASP A 439 21.46 4.42 15.15
CA ASP A 439 21.31 4.73 16.57
C ASP A 439 21.92 6.09 16.93
N ASN A 440 22.96 6.51 16.19
CA ASN A 440 23.52 7.84 16.35
C ASN A 440 22.65 8.94 15.72
N LEU A 441 21.93 8.62 14.63
CA LEU A 441 20.97 9.54 14.01
C LEU A 441 19.74 9.74 14.90
N LEU A 442 19.28 8.68 15.60
CA LEU A 442 18.12 8.72 16.50
C LEU A 442 18.38 9.49 17.80
N ALA A 443 19.64 9.55 18.25
CA ALA A 443 20.02 10.33 19.43
C ALA A 443 19.85 11.86 19.24
N PHE A 444 19.64 12.33 18.02
CA PHE A 444 19.42 13.75 17.71
C PHE A 444 17.97 14.21 17.94
N GLY A 445 17.01 13.31 18.06
CA GLY A 445 15.60 13.66 18.19
C GLY A 445 15.17 14.22 19.56
N ASP A 446 15.90 13.91 20.62
CA ASP A 446 15.44 14.17 22.00
C ASP A 446 16.16 15.32 22.75
N LYS A 447 17.15 15.97 22.13
CA LYS A 447 17.83 17.12 22.74
C LYS A 447 17.89 18.34 21.82
N ALA A 448 16.78 18.69 21.21
CA ALA A 448 16.70 19.89 20.38
C ALA A 448 16.21 21.09 21.22
N SER A 449 17.11 21.67 21.99
CA SER A 449 17.11 23.10 22.24
C SER A 449 18.48 23.66 21.93
N GLY A 450 18.83 23.68 20.64
CA GLY A 450 20.06 24.24 20.13
C GLY A 450 20.28 23.70 18.72
N SER A 451 20.04 24.50 17.70
CA SER A 451 20.26 24.24 16.29
C SER A 451 21.65 23.67 16.03
N THR A 452 21.73 22.36 15.75
CA THR A 452 22.90 21.75 15.14
C THR A 452 22.56 21.33 13.72
N PHE A 453 23.12 22.03 12.80
CA PHE A 453 23.00 21.95 11.37
C PHE A 453 23.53 20.61 10.83
N TYR A 454 22.80 19.91 9.95
CA TYR A 454 23.23 18.63 9.36
C TYR A 454 24.57 18.74 8.61
N PHE A 455 24.81 19.85 7.87
CA PHE A 455 26.09 20.10 7.21
C PHE A 455 27.20 20.58 8.16
N ASP A 456 26.85 21.02 9.34
CA ASP A 456 27.77 21.27 10.43
C ASP A 456 28.13 20.00 11.18
N ASN A 457 27.41 18.89 10.90
CA ASN A 457 27.75 17.56 11.38
C ASN A 457 28.73 16.87 10.42
N SER A 458 29.99 17.36 10.45
CA SER A 458 31.07 16.79 9.66
C SER A 458 31.30 15.29 9.93
N ALA A 459 30.94 14.81 11.13
CA ALA A 459 31.00 13.41 11.46
C ALA A 459 29.93 12.59 10.74
N ALA A 460 28.70 13.08 10.64
CA ALA A 460 27.64 12.39 9.89
C ALA A 460 27.92 12.42 8.37
N LEU A 461 28.47 13.51 7.86
CA LEU A 461 28.89 13.62 6.46
C LEU A 461 30.06 12.68 6.14
N GLN A 462 31.08 12.62 7.01
CA GLN A 462 32.23 11.73 6.84
C GLN A 462 31.83 10.26 7.00
N GLN A 463 30.99 9.94 7.99
CA GLN A 463 30.54 8.59 8.22
C GLN A 463 29.64 8.10 7.07
N GLY A 464 28.78 8.97 6.54
CA GLY A 464 28.01 8.72 5.32
C GLY A 464 28.92 8.52 4.10
N ALA A 465 30.00 9.29 3.95
CA ALA A 465 30.99 9.14 2.89
C ALA A 465 31.79 7.84 3.01
N ILE A 466 32.24 7.48 4.22
CA ILE A 466 32.98 6.22 4.48
C ILE A 466 32.08 5.01 4.20
N GLU A 467 30.83 5.05 4.62
CA GLU A 467 29.91 3.95 4.37
C GLU A 467 29.48 3.86 2.92
N PHE A 468 29.34 4.99 2.26
CA PHE A 468 29.15 5.05 0.81
C PHE A 468 30.31 4.37 0.08
N VAL A 469 31.55 4.74 0.40
CA VAL A 469 32.76 4.13 -0.20
C VAL A 469 32.88 2.66 0.16
N ARG A 470 32.53 2.26 1.37
CA ARG A 470 32.56 0.86 1.81
C ARG A 470 31.50 0.01 1.10
N THR A 471 30.31 0.56 0.88
CA THR A 471 29.18 -0.18 0.29
C THR A 471 29.23 -0.16 -1.23
N TRP A 472 29.67 0.94 -1.83
CA TRP A 472 29.57 1.22 -3.26
C TRP A 472 30.91 1.44 -3.96
N GLY A 473 32.01 1.48 -3.21
CA GLY A 473 33.33 1.81 -3.74
C GLY A 473 33.51 3.31 -4.03
N ASN A 474 34.68 3.66 -4.58
CA ASN A 474 35.00 5.04 -4.95
C ASN A 474 34.29 5.38 -6.29
N ARG A 475 33.04 5.86 -6.24
CA ARG A 475 32.24 6.18 -7.43
C ARG A 475 32.19 7.69 -7.64
N PRO A 476 32.37 8.15 -8.90
CA PRO A 476 32.21 9.56 -9.21
C PRO A 476 30.75 10.02 -9.06
N LEU A 477 30.56 11.30 -8.73
CA LEU A 477 29.25 11.96 -8.71
C LEU A 477 28.69 12.04 -10.14
N GLN A 478 27.79 11.11 -10.47
CA GLN A 478 27.10 11.08 -11.76
C GLN A 478 25.69 10.47 -11.58
N ASP A 479 24.78 10.80 -12.49
CA ASP A 479 23.45 10.21 -12.48
C ASP A 479 23.50 8.67 -12.62
N ASN A 480 22.57 7.98 -11.97
CA ASN A 480 22.47 6.52 -11.98
C ASN A 480 23.65 5.73 -11.37
N TRP A 481 24.48 6.34 -10.52
CA TRP A 481 25.66 5.74 -9.88
C TRP A 481 25.39 4.39 -9.17
N ARG A 482 24.14 4.05 -8.86
CA ARG A 482 23.72 2.78 -8.24
C ARG A 482 23.71 1.59 -9.20
N ARG A 483 23.74 1.80 -10.51
CA ARG A 483 23.69 0.72 -11.52
C ARG A 483 25.08 0.17 -11.81
N LYS A 484 25.25 -1.16 -11.63
CA LYS A 484 26.54 -1.84 -11.84
C LYS A 484 27.01 -1.85 -13.33
N ALA A 485 26.07 -1.71 -14.26
CA ALA A 485 26.34 -1.82 -15.71
C ALA A 485 27.10 -0.61 -16.31
N ASP A 486 27.01 0.57 -15.67
CA ASP A 486 27.59 1.77 -16.26
C ASP A 486 29.10 1.97 -15.97
N LEU A 487 29.70 1.11 -15.11
CA LEU A 487 31.10 1.18 -14.75
C LEU A 487 32.05 0.61 -15.80
N THR A 488 31.57 -0.27 -16.68
CA THR A 488 32.39 -0.94 -17.70
C THR A 488 32.57 -0.11 -18.97
N GLN A 489 31.70 0.87 -19.23
CA GLN A 489 31.81 1.73 -20.42
C GLN A 489 32.68 2.99 -20.20
N ALA A 490 32.75 3.47 -18.95
CA ALA A 490 33.56 4.66 -18.63
C ALA A 490 35.08 4.39 -18.58
N ALA A 491 35.48 3.13 -18.39
CA ALA A 491 36.90 2.75 -18.32
C ALA A 491 37.58 2.58 -19.72
N SER A 492 36.81 2.60 -20.80
CA SER A 492 37.29 2.35 -22.16
C SER A 492 37.48 3.60 -23.01
N GLN A 493 37.30 4.81 -22.49
CA GLN A 493 37.35 6.04 -23.30
C GLN A 493 38.22 7.16 -22.70
N LEU A 494 39.33 6.85 -22.08
CA LEU A 494 40.32 7.88 -21.78
C LEU A 494 41.65 7.58 -22.52
N PRO A 495 42.16 8.50 -23.33
CA PRO A 495 43.48 8.35 -23.93
C PRO A 495 44.56 8.53 -22.90
N ILE A 496 45.51 7.65 -22.87
CA ILE A 496 46.71 7.69 -22.05
C ILE A 496 47.67 8.73 -22.66
N PRO A 497 48.09 9.76 -21.96
CA PRO A 497 49.34 10.44 -22.31
C PRO A 497 50.50 9.79 -21.56
N ASP A 498 51.38 9.28 -22.34
CA ASP A 498 52.70 8.84 -21.94
C ASP A 498 53.57 10.03 -21.51
N SER A 499 54.08 10.04 -20.30
CA SER A 499 55.41 10.64 -19.99
C SER A 499 55.83 10.30 -18.55
N SER A 500 56.93 9.62 -18.53
CA SER A 500 57.85 9.41 -17.45
C SER A 500 58.21 10.68 -16.69
N ASP A 501 58.10 10.65 -15.35
CA ASP A 501 59.22 11.03 -14.41
C ASP A 501 58.74 10.82 -12.96
N SER A 502 59.43 9.95 -12.24
CA SER A 502 59.46 9.92 -10.77
C SER A 502 60.50 10.94 -10.32
N PRO A 503 60.50 11.51 -9.08
CA PRO A 503 60.53 10.73 -7.86
C PRO A 503 59.91 11.38 -6.60
N THR A 504 59.97 10.57 -5.55
CA THR A 504 60.12 10.83 -4.10
C THR A 504 58.88 11.06 -3.25
N ASP A 505 58.70 10.05 -2.40
CA ASP A 505 58.31 10.06 -0.98
C ASP A 505 57.62 11.28 -0.40
N SER A 506 56.38 11.08 -0.02
CA SER A 506 55.93 11.46 1.32
C SER A 506 54.68 10.65 1.68
N SER A 507 54.86 9.70 2.56
CA SER A 507 53.83 9.03 3.33
C SER A 507 53.02 10.06 4.11
N ALA A 508 51.84 10.39 3.59
CA ALA A 508 50.78 11.04 4.35
C ALA A 508 49.63 10.05 4.46
N SER A 509 49.54 9.39 5.58
CA SER A 509 48.37 8.68 6.07
C SER A 509 47.18 9.65 6.02
N SER A 510 46.25 9.46 5.09
CA SER A 510 44.96 10.19 5.06
C SER A 510 44.07 9.66 6.19
N ASP A 511 44.24 10.24 7.37
CA ASP A 511 43.31 10.14 8.49
C ASP A 511 42.14 11.07 8.17
N SER A 512 41.05 10.56 7.54
CA SER A 512 39.92 11.33 7.03
C SER A 512 38.82 11.59 8.09
N THR A 513 39.23 11.78 9.34
CA THR A 513 38.38 12.18 10.47
C THR A 513 38.69 13.61 10.97
N ALA A 514 39.20 14.47 10.11
CA ALA A 514 39.58 15.81 10.51
C ALA A 514 38.34 16.73 10.56
N ILE A 515 38.03 17.21 11.79
CA ILE A 515 37.15 18.37 12.01
C ILE A 515 37.70 19.52 11.16
N PRO A 516 36.86 20.26 10.41
CA PRO A 516 37.34 21.37 9.59
C PRO A 516 38.10 22.39 10.46
N SER A 517 39.18 22.94 9.94
CA SER A 517 39.94 23.97 10.68
C SER A 517 39.13 25.28 10.75
N VAL A 518 39.43 26.12 11.71
CA VAL A 518 38.82 27.46 11.84
C VAL A 518 38.93 28.21 10.49
N GLU A 519 40.10 28.15 9.84
CA GLU A 519 40.33 28.78 8.54
C GLU A 519 39.40 28.26 7.44
N THR A 520 39.14 26.96 7.42
CA THR A 520 38.21 26.35 6.45
C THR A 520 36.78 26.82 6.69
N LEU A 521 36.34 26.92 7.95
CA LEU A 521 35.03 27.44 8.31
C LEU A 521 34.88 28.90 7.95
N LEU A 522 35.89 29.73 8.29
CA LEU A 522 35.90 31.15 7.94
C LEU A 522 35.98 31.40 6.42
N ALA A 523 36.65 30.54 5.67
CA ALA A 523 36.72 30.60 4.21
C ALA A 523 35.34 30.26 3.54
N SER A 524 34.48 29.50 4.24
CA SER A 524 33.12 29.18 3.75
C SER A 524 32.11 30.32 3.94
N LEU A 525 32.47 31.36 4.71
CA LEU A 525 31.59 32.51 4.92
C LEU A 525 31.42 33.35 3.64
N PRO A 526 30.24 33.84 3.32
CA PRO A 526 30.01 34.71 2.15
C PRO A 526 30.53 36.12 2.42
N LYS A 527 31.82 36.33 2.19
CA LYS A 527 32.50 37.62 2.44
C LYS A 527 32.50 38.54 1.21
N SER A 528 32.43 37.98 -0.01
CA SER A 528 32.34 38.80 -1.22
C SER A 528 30.88 39.19 -1.54
N PRO A 529 30.71 40.39 -2.18
CA PRO A 529 29.36 40.79 -2.64
C PRO A 529 28.68 39.78 -3.54
N GLU A 530 29.44 39.01 -4.31
CA GLU A 530 28.94 37.99 -5.22
C GLU A 530 28.42 36.78 -4.44
N GLN A 531 29.14 36.32 -3.42
CA GLN A 531 28.75 35.26 -2.52
C GLN A 531 27.51 35.63 -1.70
N LEU A 532 27.46 36.87 -1.19
CA LEU A 532 26.29 37.39 -0.46
C LEU A 532 25.04 37.44 -1.36
N ASN A 533 25.20 37.92 -2.60
CA ASN A 533 24.10 37.96 -3.55
C ASN A 533 23.57 36.55 -3.88
N LYS A 534 24.47 35.61 -4.04
CA LYS A 534 24.11 34.19 -4.25
C LYS A 534 23.35 33.63 -3.05
N ALA A 535 23.86 33.82 -1.83
CA ALA A 535 23.21 33.33 -0.62
C ALA A 535 21.83 33.98 -0.42
N ASN A 536 21.69 35.27 -0.70
CA ASN A 536 20.42 36.00 -0.65
C ASN A 536 19.42 35.50 -1.71
N ALA A 537 19.88 35.22 -2.93
CA ALA A 537 19.01 34.66 -3.97
C ALA A 537 18.53 33.25 -3.61
N GLU A 538 19.38 32.46 -2.98
CA GLU A 538 19.03 31.13 -2.46
C GLU A 538 18.03 31.21 -1.30
N LEU A 539 18.15 32.19 -0.42
CA LEU A 539 17.18 32.47 0.65
C LEU A 539 15.84 32.90 0.08
N GLU A 540 15.84 33.88 -0.82
CA GLU A 540 14.63 34.36 -1.51
C GLU A 540 13.84 33.21 -2.13
N GLU A 541 14.54 32.30 -2.87
CA GLU A 541 13.96 31.12 -3.45
C GLU A 541 13.38 30.20 -2.39
N SER A 542 14.15 29.95 -1.32
CA SER A 542 13.77 28.97 -0.30
C SER A 542 12.61 29.45 0.56
N TYR A 543 12.54 30.75 0.92
CA TYR A 543 11.39 31.31 1.63
C TYR A 543 10.10 31.15 0.82
N PHE A 544 10.18 31.42 -0.49
CA PHE A 544 9.02 31.29 -1.37
C PHE A 544 8.55 29.84 -1.54
N GLU A 545 9.46 28.94 -1.90
CA GLU A 545 9.13 27.53 -2.14
C GLU A 545 8.68 26.84 -0.84
N LEU A 546 9.29 27.17 0.30
CA LEU A 546 8.87 26.67 1.59
C LEU A 546 7.45 27.13 1.96
N GLY A 547 7.13 28.39 1.69
CA GLY A 547 5.79 28.94 1.84
C GLY A 547 4.76 28.19 1.01
N LYS A 548 5.08 27.86 -0.25
CA LYS A 548 4.22 27.06 -1.15
C LYS A 548 4.02 25.64 -0.67
N VAL A 549 5.09 24.95 -0.28
CA VAL A 549 5.01 23.56 0.22
C VAL A 549 4.15 23.49 1.47
N LEU A 550 4.35 24.41 2.41
CA LEU A 550 3.55 24.50 3.64
C LEU A 550 2.07 24.74 3.34
N TYR A 551 1.74 25.58 2.36
CA TYR A 551 0.36 25.86 2.02
C TYR A 551 -0.31 24.71 1.25
N PHE A 552 0.29 24.32 0.10
CA PHE A 552 -0.35 23.39 -0.82
C PHE A 552 -0.23 21.92 -0.43
N GLN A 553 0.95 21.51 0.07
CA GLN A 553 1.24 20.10 0.30
C GLN A 553 1.02 19.69 1.76
N LEU A 554 1.53 20.50 2.70
CA LEU A 554 1.45 20.20 4.13
C LEU A 554 0.19 20.75 4.81
N LYS A 555 -0.59 21.60 4.12
CA LYS A 555 -1.83 22.20 4.65
C LYS A 555 -1.63 22.96 5.96
N GLU A 556 -0.54 23.71 6.05
CA GLU A 556 -0.15 24.53 7.18
C GLU A 556 -0.18 26.05 6.81
N PRO A 557 -1.37 26.64 6.56
CA PRO A 557 -1.49 28.00 6.08
C PRO A 557 -0.88 29.04 7.02
N LYS A 558 -0.94 28.80 8.33
CA LYS A 558 -0.35 29.71 9.32
C LYS A 558 1.17 29.76 9.23
N ARG A 559 1.83 28.59 9.16
CA ARG A 559 3.28 28.53 8.99
C ARG A 559 3.74 29.04 7.62
N SER A 560 2.94 28.76 6.56
CA SER A 560 3.17 29.31 5.23
C SER A 560 3.24 30.84 5.26
N GLN A 561 2.33 31.51 6.00
CA GLN A 561 2.33 32.95 6.14
C GLN A 561 3.62 33.50 6.75
N GLU A 562 4.15 32.86 7.81
CA GLU A 562 5.39 33.28 8.47
C GLU A 562 6.55 33.39 7.46
N TYR A 563 6.68 32.39 6.58
CA TYR A 563 7.75 32.37 5.57
C TYR A 563 7.48 33.34 4.41
N LEU A 564 6.25 33.45 3.94
CA LEU A 564 5.91 34.37 2.84
C LEU A 564 5.96 35.85 3.29
N GLU A 565 5.57 36.16 4.54
CA GLU A 565 5.74 37.48 5.11
C GLU A 565 7.23 37.86 5.30
N ALA A 566 8.04 36.90 5.79
CA ALA A 566 9.48 37.07 5.87
C ALA A 566 10.09 37.34 4.49
N LEU A 567 9.67 36.63 3.46
CA LEU A 567 10.09 36.89 2.07
C LEU A 567 9.83 38.31 1.64
N VAL A 568 8.60 38.79 1.75
CA VAL A 568 8.24 40.11 1.26
C VAL A 568 8.84 41.27 2.06
N GLN A 569 9.14 41.00 3.35
CA GLN A 569 9.84 41.96 4.24
C GLN A 569 11.34 42.05 3.93
N GLN A 570 12.01 40.91 3.82
CA GLN A 570 13.45 40.83 3.61
C GLN A 570 13.84 41.13 2.16
N TYR A 571 12.98 40.72 1.22
CA TYR A 571 13.21 40.85 -0.22
C TYR A 571 12.11 41.70 -0.90
N PRO A 572 11.99 43.02 -0.60
CA PRO A 572 10.89 43.86 -1.08
C PRO A 572 10.86 44.02 -2.61
N LYS A 573 11.95 43.73 -3.31
CA LYS A 573 12.08 43.79 -4.76
C LYS A 573 11.94 42.42 -5.45
N THR A 574 11.56 41.39 -4.73
CA THR A 574 11.39 40.04 -5.31
C THR A 574 10.35 40.01 -6.42
N LEU A 575 10.67 39.35 -7.53
CA LEU A 575 9.72 39.11 -8.62
C LEU A 575 8.58 38.16 -8.23
N LYS A 576 8.73 37.43 -7.14
CA LYS A 576 7.73 36.50 -6.60
C LYS A 576 6.69 37.17 -5.71
N LYS A 577 6.83 38.49 -5.46
CA LYS A 577 5.97 39.26 -4.56
C LYS A 577 4.47 39.19 -4.90
N PRO A 578 4.04 39.28 -6.18
CA PRO A 578 2.62 39.17 -6.52
C PRO A 578 2.03 37.80 -6.17
N GLU A 579 2.77 36.70 -6.42
CA GLU A 579 2.34 35.34 -6.08
C GLU A 579 2.36 35.13 -4.56
N ALA A 580 3.37 35.64 -3.87
CA ALA A 580 3.45 35.61 -2.41
C ALA A 580 2.25 36.30 -1.75
N TYR A 581 1.88 37.51 -2.22
CA TYR A 581 0.68 38.23 -1.76
C TYR A 581 -0.60 37.44 -2.02
N TYR A 582 -0.69 36.78 -3.16
CA TYR A 582 -1.83 35.92 -3.49
C TYR A 582 -1.93 34.71 -2.55
N LEU A 583 -0.83 34.06 -2.25
CA LEU A 583 -0.80 32.95 -1.30
C LEU A 583 -1.13 33.40 0.14
N LEU A 584 -0.64 34.59 0.53
CA LEU A 584 -0.98 35.21 1.81
C LEU A 584 -2.49 35.56 1.87
N TYR A 585 -3.07 36.07 0.78
CA TYR A 585 -4.51 36.27 0.65
C TYR A 585 -5.29 34.98 0.85
N LEU A 586 -4.89 33.92 0.16
CA LEU A 586 -5.54 32.60 0.28
C LEU A 586 -5.42 32.04 1.70
N GLY A 587 -4.24 32.11 2.31
CA GLY A 587 -3.99 31.65 3.67
C GLY A 587 -4.80 32.43 4.71
N GLN A 588 -4.85 33.75 4.61
CA GLN A 588 -5.67 34.59 5.49
C GLN A 588 -7.17 34.30 5.33
N LYS A 589 -7.62 34.07 4.10
CA LYS A 589 -9.02 33.72 3.82
C LYS A 589 -9.40 32.40 4.45
N GLU A 590 -8.53 31.40 4.36
CA GLU A 590 -8.72 30.07 4.97
C GLU A 590 -8.75 30.15 6.49
N LEU A 591 -7.91 31.01 7.09
CA LEU A 591 -7.85 31.23 8.54
C LEU A 591 -8.90 32.21 9.06
N ASN A 592 -9.82 32.69 8.22
CA ASN A 592 -10.80 33.74 8.54
C ASN A 592 -10.16 35.04 9.07
N GLY A 593 -8.94 35.34 8.63
CA GLY A 593 -8.19 36.54 8.99
C GLY A 593 -8.43 37.72 8.06
N ASN A 594 -7.59 38.77 8.17
CA ASN A 594 -7.73 40.00 7.37
C ASN A 594 -7.06 39.88 5.99
N PHE A 595 -7.66 39.15 5.07
CA PHE A 595 -7.18 39.00 3.70
C PHE A 595 -7.24 40.29 2.85
N ASN A 596 -8.03 41.31 3.27
CA ASN A 596 -8.18 42.55 2.51
C ASN A 596 -6.87 43.34 2.40
N VAL A 597 -5.96 43.20 3.35
CA VAL A 597 -4.63 43.85 3.30
C VAL A 597 -3.89 43.43 2.03
N TYR A 598 -3.86 42.12 1.75
CA TYR A 598 -3.15 41.60 0.54
C TYR A 598 -3.89 41.89 -0.74
N THR A 599 -5.22 42.02 -0.71
CA THR A 599 -6.01 42.54 -1.83
C THR A 599 -5.61 43.96 -2.18
N GLN A 600 -5.47 44.84 -1.15
CA GLN A 600 -5.06 46.23 -1.34
C GLN A 600 -3.62 46.34 -1.85
N LEU A 601 -2.69 45.56 -1.31
CA LEU A 601 -1.29 45.51 -1.74
C LEU A 601 -1.15 45.07 -3.19
N LEU A 602 -1.88 44.00 -3.60
CA LEU A 602 -1.91 43.55 -4.99
C LEU A 602 -2.45 44.60 -5.93
N ASN A 603 -3.53 45.30 -5.59
CA ASN A 603 -4.10 46.35 -6.42
C ASN A 603 -3.19 47.57 -6.54
N LEU A 604 -2.45 47.90 -5.44
CA LEU A 604 -1.58 49.07 -5.40
C LEU A 604 -0.26 48.85 -6.16
N GLU A 605 0.40 47.69 -5.87
CA GLU A 605 1.75 47.44 -6.38
C GLU A 605 1.76 46.68 -7.73
N PHE A 606 0.73 45.86 -7.99
CA PHE A 606 0.69 44.93 -9.13
C PHE A 606 -0.68 44.89 -9.83
N PRO A 607 -1.24 46.04 -10.28
CA PRO A 607 -2.60 46.12 -10.85
C PRO A 607 -2.81 45.23 -12.07
N GLU A 608 -1.76 44.99 -12.87
CA GLU A 608 -1.78 44.20 -14.09
C GLU A 608 -1.51 42.70 -13.86
N SER A 609 -1.28 42.31 -12.61
CA SER A 609 -0.93 40.92 -12.29
C SER A 609 -2.14 39.98 -12.40
N PRO A 610 -1.96 38.74 -12.93
CA PRO A 610 -2.99 37.68 -12.92
C PRO A 610 -3.52 37.42 -11.52
N TYR A 611 -2.67 37.52 -10.51
CA TYR A 611 -3.04 37.32 -9.11
C TYR A 611 -3.98 38.41 -8.59
N THR A 612 -3.74 39.67 -8.99
CA THR A 612 -4.61 40.81 -8.68
C THR A 612 -5.97 40.63 -9.32
N PHE A 613 -6.00 40.22 -10.57
CA PHE A 613 -7.25 39.86 -11.24
C PHE A 613 -8.01 38.74 -10.51
N SER A 614 -7.33 37.70 -10.10
CA SER A 614 -7.93 36.54 -9.40
C SER A 614 -8.52 36.91 -8.02
N VAL A 615 -7.88 37.86 -7.30
CA VAL A 615 -8.33 38.32 -5.99
C VAL A 615 -9.57 39.21 -6.12
N ASN A 616 -9.59 40.11 -7.14
CA ASN A 616 -10.69 41.01 -7.38
C ASN A 616 -11.92 40.32 -7.99
N ASN A 617 -11.70 39.17 -8.64
CA ASN A 617 -12.75 38.42 -9.32
C ASN A 617 -12.73 36.95 -8.88
N PRO A 618 -13.00 36.63 -7.62
CA PRO A 618 -12.87 35.26 -7.09
C PRO A 618 -13.79 34.25 -7.80
N LEU A 619 -14.87 34.71 -8.43
CA LEU A 619 -15.76 33.87 -9.26
C LEU A 619 -15.25 33.75 -10.69
N ALA A 620 -14.36 34.60 -11.15
CA ALA A 620 -13.79 34.56 -12.49
C ALA A 620 -12.69 33.52 -12.63
N SER A 621 -11.99 33.18 -11.54
CA SER A 621 -11.05 32.05 -11.50
C SER A 621 -11.77 30.69 -11.59
N VAL A 622 -13.07 30.66 -11.29
CA VAL A 622 -13.90 29.44 -11.30
C VAL A 622 -14.91 29.43 -12.45
N GLY A 623 -15.19 30.56 -13.11
CA GLY A 623 -16.29 30.54 -14.05
C GLY A 623 -16.45 31.63 -15.05
N ASN A 624 -15.96 32.86 -14.94
CA ASN A 624 -16.49 33.88 -15.85
C ASN A 624 -15.47 34.54 -16.80
N LYS A 625 -14.61 35.43 -16.39
CA LYS A 625 -13.83 36.21 -17.37
C LYS A 625 -12.53 35.51 -17.76
N ALA A 626 -11.75 35.04 -16.80
CA ALA A 626 -10.49 34.35 -17.09
C ALA A 626 -10.75 33.03 -17.82
N SER A 627 -11.81 32.28 -17.44
CA SER A 627 -12.22 31.07 -18.15
C SER A 627 -12.71 31.34 -19.56
N LEU A 628 -13.45 32.45 -19.75
CA LEU A 628 -13.93 32.85 -21.07
C LEU A 628 -12.79 33.35 -21.99
N GLU A 629 -11.90 34.20 -21.47
CA GLU A 629 -10.76 34.67 -22.25
C GLU A 629 -9.73 33.58 -22.52
N SER A 630 -9.49 32.66 -21.56
CA SER A 630 -8.64 31.48 -21.82
C SER A 630 -9.28 30.51 -22.81
N ALA A 631 -10.61 30.40 -22.84
CA ALA A 631 -11.32 29.61 -23.84
C ALA A 631 -11.16 30.19 -25.22
N LYS A 632 -11.32 31.52 -25.37
CA LYS A 632 -11.05 32.21 -26.63
C LYS A 632 -9.59 32.08 -27.08
N GLY A 633 -8.66 32.24 -26.12
CA GLY A 633 -7.23 32.05 -26.40
C GLY A 633 -6.92 30.64 -26.88
N TYR A 634 -7.57 29.64 -26.30
CA TYR A 634 -7.47 28.26 -26.75
C TYR A 634 -8.07 28.06 -28.14
N GLU A 635 -9.26 28.63 -28.39
CA GLU A 635 -9.94 28.57 -29.70
C GLU A 635 -9.06 29.19 -30.81
N PHE A 636 -8.56 30.43 -30.63
CA PHE A 636 -7.66 31.06 -31.59
C PHE A 636 -6.34 30.27 -31.78
N ALA A 637 -5.76 29.75 -30.70
CA ALA A 637 -4.55 28.94 -30.81
C ALA A 637 -4.83 27.62 -31.55
N TYR A 638 -5.98 27.00 -31.33
CA TYR A 638 -6.40 25.79 -32.01
C TYR A 638 -6.69 26.05 -33.49
N GLU A 639 -7.36 27.17 -33.84
CA GLU A 639 -7.58 27.58 -35.23
C GLU A 639 -6.27 27.82 -35.96
N ALA A 640 -5.32 28.51 -35.33
CA ALA A 640 -3.98 28.74 -35.89
C ALA A 640 -3.24 27.42 -36.09
N TYR A 641 -3.35 26.47 -35.15
CA TYR A 641 -2.79 25.14 -35.27
C TYR A 641 -3.41 24.37 -36.44
N TYR A 642 -4.74 24.40 -36.57
CA TYR A 642 -5.44 23.73 -37.66
C TYR A 642 -5.15 24.32 -39.02
N ALA A 643 -4.95 25.65 -39.08
CA ALA A 643 -4.54 26.38 -40.29
C ALA A 643 -3.06 26.16 -40.67
N GLY A 644 -2.29 25.40 -39.89
CA GLY A 644 -0.87 25.15 -40.10
C GLY A 644 0.07 26.26 -39.63
N ASN A 645 -0.43 27.30 -38.99
CA ASN A 645 0.32 28.45 -38.47
C ASN A 645 0.88 28.13 -37.08
N TYR A 646 1.75 27.13 -36.98
CA TYR A 646 2.21 26.57 -35.70
C TYR A 646 2.97 27.58 -34.81
N SER A 647 3.75 28.49 -35.41
CA SER A 647 4.46 29.54 -34.66
C SER A 647 3.48 30.50 -34.00
N GLN A 648 2.44 30.93 -34.74
CA GLN A 648 1.39 31.78 -34.21
C GLN A 648 0.55 31.07 -33.14
N ALA A 649 0.23 29.79 -33.35
CA ALA A 649 -0.45 28.99 -32.35
C ALA A 649 0.35 28.94 -31.04
N ARG A 650 1.66 28.75 -31.11
CA ARG A 650 2.55 28.75 -29.92
C ARG A 650 2.53 30.08 -29.19
N GLU A 651 2.62 31.21 -29.93
CA GLU A 651 2.59 32.55 -29.36
C GLU A 651 1.25 32.80 -28.62
N LEU A 652 0.13 32.43 -29.23
CA LEU A 652 -1.21 32.52 -28.63
C LEU A 652 -1.35 31.66 -27.38
N ILE A 653 -0.79 30.43 -27.39
CA ILE A 653 -0.78 29.53 -26.23
C ILE A 653 0.00 30.20 -25.08
N PHE A 654 1.22 30.68 -25.35
CA PHE A 654 2.05 31.26 -24.30
C PHE A 654 1.43 32.52 -23.73
N SER A 655 0.96 33.45 -24.59
CA SER A 655 0.30 34.67 -24.14
C SER A 655 -0.98 34.36 -23.34
N THR A 656 -1.72 33.31 -23.70
CA THR A 656 -2.92 32.92 -22.97
C THR A 656 -2.57 32.28 -21.62
N LEU A 657 -1.54 31.43 -21.57
CA LEU A 657 -1.07 30.81 -20.33
C LEU A 657 -0.43 31.83 -19.38
N GLU A 658 0.28 32.82 -19.92
CA GLU A 658 0.88 33.90 -19.14
C GLU A 658 -0.20 34.79 -18.48
N ASN A 659 -1.24 35.14 -19.23
CA ASN A 659 -2.32 35.96 -18.73
C ASN A 659 -3.35 35.24 -17.88
N TYR A 660 -3.57 33.92 -18.15
CA TYR A 660 -4.61 33.12 -17.52
C TYR A 660 -4.11 31.69 -17.08
N PRO A 661 -3.08 31.60 -16.22
CA PRO A 661 -2.43 30.33 -15.88
C PRO A 661 -3.26 29.39 -15.02
N LEU A 662 -4.34 29.88 -14.38
CA LEU A 662 -5.13 29.14 -13.39
C LEU A 662 -6.58 28.91 -13.85
N THR A 663 -6.78 28.46 -15.07
CA THR A 663 -8.12 28.23 -15.64
C THR A 663 -8.36 26.75 -15.96
N ARG A 664 -9.60 26.37 -16.18
CA ARG A 664 -9.96 25.02 -16.67
C ARG A 664 -9.36 24.69 -18.04
N ASN A 665 -8.99 25.71 -18.81
CA ASN A 665 -8.42 25.52 -20.15
C ASN A 665 -6.89 25.37 -20.15
N THR A 666 -6.25 25.51 -18.99
CA THR A 666 -4.79 25.40 -18.86
C THR A 666 -4.26 24.06 -19.36
N GLU A 667 -4.86 22.94 -18.94
CA GLU A 667 -4.42 21.62 -19.40
C GLU A 667 -4.65 21.42 -20.91
N LYS A 668 -5.75 21.95 -21.46
CA LYS A 668 -6.01 21.94 -22.92
C LYS A 668 -4.95 22.74 -23.70
N LEU A 669 -4.57 23.92 -23.19
CA LEU A 669 -3.51 24.75 -23.77
C LEU A 669 -2.15 24.05 -23.71
N LEU A 670 -1.83 23.39 -22.60
CA LEU A 670 -0.59 22.64 -22.42
C LEU A 670 -0.51 21.44 -23.38
N LEU A 671 -1.63 20.72 -23.55
CA LEU A 671 -1.69 19.63 -24.52
C LEU A 671 -1.55 20.16 -25.96
N LEU A 672 -2.22 21.26 -26.28
CA LEU A 672 -2.10 21.91 -27.60
C LEU A 672 -0.66 22.39 -27.82
N ASN A 673 0.03 22.90 -26.80
CA ASN A 673 1.45 23.25 -26.89
C ASN A 673 2.34 22.03 -27.21
N ALA A 674 2.06 20.89 -26.59
CA ALA A 674 2.74 19.64 -26.94
C ALA A 674 2.48 19.25 -28.41
N MET A 675 1.22 19.36 -28.88
CA MET A 675 0.88 19.10 -30.29
C MET A 675 1.57 20.04 -31.26
N VAL A 676 1.66 21.36 -30.95
CA VAL A 676 2.42 22.35 -31.71
C VAL A 676 3.91 21.98 -31.75
N SER A 677 4.46 21.52 -30.63
CA SER A 677 5.87 21.06 -30.60
C SER A 677 6.10 19.88 -31.53
N GLY A 678 5.14 18.98 -31.68
CA GLY A 678 5.22 17.87 -32.64
C GLY A 678 5.27 18.32 -34.13
N LYS A 679 5.00 19.60 -34.41
CA LYS A 679 5.08 20.19 -35.75
C LYS A 679 6.30 21.07 -35.95
N LEU A 680 6.82 21.65 -34.89
CA LEU A 680 7.92 22.64 -34.95
C LEU A 680 9.26 22.07 -34.45
N GLU A 681 9.22 21.02 -33.66
CA GLU A 681 10.37 20.48 -32.95
C GLU A 681 10.65 19.01 -33.37
N SER A 682 11.68 18.41 -32.77
CA SER A 682 12.01 16.99 -33.02
C SER A 682 10.96 16.02 -32.46
N LYS A 683 10.95 14.79 -32.97
CA LYS A 683 10.05 13.74 -32.42
C LYS A 683 10.34 13.43 -30.96
N GLU A 684 11.59 13.53 -30.56
CA GLU A 684 12.04 13.30 -29.19
C GLU A 684 11.54 14.39 -28.25
N GLU A 685 11.57 15.65 -28.67
CA GLU A 685 11.01 16.76 -27.89
C GLU A 685 9.50 16.66 -27.76
N PHE A 686 8.82 16.29 -28.84
CA PHE A 686 7.38 16.02 -28.80
C PHE A 686 7.04 14.87 -27.85
N LYS A 687 7.76 13.76 -27.93
CA LYS A 687 7.61 12.62 -27.02
C LYS A 687 7.83 13.04 -25.55
N SER A 688 8.89 13.81 -25.30
CA SER A 688 9.22 14.32 -23.97
C SER A 688 8.10 15.20 -23.40
N LYS A 689 7.55 16.13 -24.19
CA LYS A 689 6.45 17.01 -23.77
C LYS A 689 5.15 16.26 -23.51
N LEU A 690 4.83 15.23 -24.31
CA LEU A 690 3.69 14.36 -24.06
C LEU A 690 3.85 13.57 -22.76
N ILE A 691 5.03 13.03 -22.49
CA ILE A 691 5.33 12.32 -21.25
C ILE A 691 5.18 13.26 -20.05
N THR A 692 5.76 14.47 -20.14
CA THR A 692 5.65 15.49 -19.09
C THR A 692 4.19 15.91 -18.86
N PHE A 693 3.41 16.06 -19.93
CA PHE A 693 1.98 16.36 -19.82
C PHE A 693 1.23 15.22 -19.11
N ILE A 694 1.43 13.97 -19.53
CA ILE A 694 0.77 12.80 -18.94
C ILE A 694 1.08 12.66 -17.43
N GLN A 695 2.29 13.03 -17.02
CA GLN A 695 2.70 12.97 -15.61
C GLN A 695 2.07 14.07 -14.75
N ASN A 696 1.78 15.23 -15.30
CA ASN A 696 1.36 16.41 -14.55
C ASN A 696 -0.13 16.77 -14.70
N ALA A 697 -0.80 16.29 -15.76
CA ALA A 697 -2.20 16.59 -16.01
C ALA A 697 -3.14 15.81 -15.09
N LYS A 698 -4.33 16.36 -14.84
CA LYS A 698 -5.37 15.79 -13.97
C LYS A 698 -6.61 15.31 -14.74
N GLU A 699 -6.89 15.93 -15.91
CA GLU A 699 -8.04 15.55 -16.73
C GLU A 699 -7.80 14.24 -17.47
N GLN A 700 -8.52 13.17 -17.09
CA GLN A 700 -8.34 11.82 -17.63
C GLN A 700 -8.55 11.72 -19.14
N GLU A 701 -9.48 12.52 -19.70
CA GLU A 701 -9.74 12.57 -21.13
C GLU A 701 -8.52 13.10 -21.91
N LEU A 702 -7.91 14.17 -21.41
CA LEU A 702 -6.71 14.75 -22.03
C LEU A 702 -5.48 13.83 -21.86
N ILE A 703 -5.37 13.17 -20.72
CA ILE A 703 -4.32 12.17 -20.49
C ILE A 703 -4.47 11.00 -21.47
N SER A 704 -5.70 10.52 -21.68
CA SER A 704 -5.97 9.44 -22.63
C SER A 704 -5.64 9.83 -24.06
N LEU A 705 -5.96 11.08 -24.45
CA LEU A 705 -5.62 11.62 -25.75
C LEU A 705 -4.10 11.76 -25.93
N ALA A 706 -3.39 12.28 -24.90
CA ALA A 706 -1.94 12.38 -24.93
C ALA A 706 -1.25 11.01 -25.02
N LYS A 707 -1.77 10.00 -24.30
CA LYS A 707 -1.31 8.60 -24.41
C LYS A 707 -1.52 8.04 -25.82
N ALA A 708 -2.68 8.29 -26.43
CA ALA A 708 -2.95 7.88 -27.80
C ALA A 708 -1.97 8.51 -28.81
N MET A 709 -1.59 9.78 -28.60
CA MET A 709 -0.60 10.47 -29.41
C MET A 709 0.82 9.95 -29.17
N LEU A 710 1.13 9.52 -27.95
CA LEU A 710 2.43 8.98 -27.58
C LEU A 710 2.68 7.58 -28.17
N GLN A 711 1.66 6.75 -28.25
CA GLN A 711 1.72 5.35 -28.72
C GLN A 711 2.49 5.17 -30.05
N PRO A 712 2.20 5.92 -31.13
CA PRO A 712 2.92 5.76 -32.38
C PRO A 712 4.38 6.26 -32.33
N LEU A 713 4.78 7.00 -31.29
CA LEU A 713 6.13 7.54 -31.12
C LEU A 713 7.04 6.60 -30.32
N LEU A 714 6.46 5.58 -29.71
CA LEU A 714 7.19 4.58 -28.93
C LEU A 714 7.81 3.53 -29.88
N SER A 715 9.01 3.03 -29.56
CA SER A 715 9.62 1.87 -30.19
C SER A 715 8.83 0.59 -29.87
N GLN A 716 9.06 -0.51 -30.61
CA GLN A 716 8.38 -1.78 -30.40
C GLN A 716 8.56 -2.25 -28.95
N ASP A 717 9.77 -2.18 -28.42
CA ASP A 717 10.10 -2.56 -27.03
C ASP A 717 9.46 -1.66 -25.97
N GLU A 718 9.19 -0.40 -26.29
CA GLU A 718 8.50 0.55 -25.42
C GLU A 718 6.99 0.36 -25.47
N ARG A 719 6.42 -0.08 -26.60
CA ARG A 719 4.98 -0.39 -26.75
C ARG A 719 4.60 -1.63 -25.94
N ASP A 720 5.45 -2.66 -25.95
CA ASP A 720 5.21 -3.88 -25.18
C ASP A 720 5.22 -3.64 -23.67
N LYS A 721 5.93 -2.60 -23.23
CA LYS A 721 5.92 -2.14 -21.83
C LYS A 721 4.74 -1.20 -21.50
N ALA A 722 4.11 -0.59 -22.50
CA ALA A 722 3.04 0.43 -22.31
C ALA A 722 1.63 -0.12 -22.57
N SER A 723 1.45 -1.36 -23.03
CA SER A 723 0.15 -1.91 -23.42
C SER A 723 -0.64 -2.48 -22.26
N PHE A 724 -1.05 -1.61 -21.31
CA PHE A 724 -2.11 -1.94 -20.36
C PHE A 724 -2.99 -0.71 -20.08
N ALA A 725 -4.05 -0.55 -20.89
CA ALA A 725 -5.24 0.19 -20.51
C ALA A 725 -6.45 -0.24 -21.37
N PRO A 726 -7.61 -0.52 -20.75
CA PRO A 726 -8.77 -1.06 -21.45
C PRO A 726 -9.61 0.03 -22.14
N LYS A 727 -10.17 -0.34 -23.29
CA LYS A 727 -11.25 0.41 -23.94
C LYS A 727 -12.54 0.28 -23.12
N VAL A 728 -13.17 1.40 -22.85
CA VAL A 728 -14.53 1.47 -22.32
C VAL A 728 -15.50 1.53 -23.49
N GLU A 729 -16.42 0.59 -23.56
CA GLU A 729 -17.65 0.67 -24.33
C GLU A 729 -18.83 0.66 -23.36
N GLU A 730 -19.67 1.67 -23.49
CA GLU A 730 -20.95 1.78 -22.77
C GLU A 730 -21.94 0.69 -23.22
N ILE A 731 -22.58 0.03 -22.26
CA ILE A 731 -23.81 -0.72 -22.51
C ILE A 731 -24.84 -0.32 -21.45
N THR A 732 -25.96 0.11 -21.94
CA THR A 732 -27.17 0.51 -21.24
C THR A 732 -27.87 -0.63 -20.52
N VAL A 733 -28.42 -0.30 -19.37
CA VAL A 733 -29.18 -1.15 -18.47
C VAL A 733 -30.61 -1.28 -18.99
N ALA A 734 -31.15 -2.48 -18.98
CA ALA A 734 -32.60 -2.75 -19.01
C ALA A 734 -33.01 -3.58 -17.81
N GLU A 735 -33.93 -3.05 -17.04
CA GLU A 735 -34.59 -3.70 -15.92
C GLU A 735 -35.55 -4.80 -16.39
N GLU A 736 -35.59 -5.91 -15.70
CA GLU A 736 -36.78 -6.75 -15.64
C GLU A 736 -36.93 -7.34 -14.24
N GLN A 737 -38.11 -7.06 -13.67
CA GLN A 737 -38.60 -7.57 -12.42
C GLN A 737 -39.32 -8.90 -12.63
N GLU A 738 -39.07 -9.87 -11.81
CA GLU A 738 -40.05 -10.96 -11.65
C GLU A 738 -40.20 -11.35 -10.18
N LYS A 739 -41.43 -11.24 -9.72
CA LYS A 739 -41.89 -11.65 -8.40
C LYS A 739 -42.25 -13.12 -8.42
N GLU A 740 -41.81 -13.88 -7.44
CA GLU A 740 -42.50 -15.13 -7.13
C GLU A 740 -42.80 -15.28 -5.63
N LYS A 741 -43.96 -15.83 -5.38
CA LYS A 741 -44.72 -15.88 -4.13
C LYS A 741 -44.19 -16.97 -3.21
N VAL A 742 -44.19 -16.65 -1.94
CA VAL A 742 -44.06 -17.52 -0.80
C VAL A 742 -45.28 -18.41 -0.60
N SER A 743 -45.10 -19.66 -0.31
CA SER A 743 -46.08 -20.54 0.34
C SER A 743 -45.55 -20.99 1.70
N GLU A 744 -46.46 -20.99 2.65
CA GLU A 744 -46.27 -21.22 4.06
C GLU A 744 -45.98 -22.68 4.47
N ASN A 745 -45.33 -22.76 5.62
CA ASN A 745 -45.32 -23.81 6.65
C ASN A 745 -44.45 -25.03 6.48
N GLU A 746 -43.27 -24.91 7.15
CA GLU A 746 -42.76 -25.99 8.03
C GLU A 746 -42.01 -25.37 9.20
N VAL A 747 -42.37 -25.75 10.41
CA VAL A 747 -41.66 -25.33 11.65
C VAL A 747 -40.29 -26.01 11.64
N LYS A 748 -39.26 -25.30 11.21
CA LYS A 748 -37.86 -25.72 11.36
C LYS A 748 -37.40 -25.31 12.75
N ASP A 749 -36.76 -26.23 13.48
CA ASP A 749 -35.98 -25.88 14.69
C ASP A 749 -35.01 -24.73 14.36
N SER A 750 -35.14 -23.62 15.10
CA SER A 750 -34.32 -22.44 14.89
C SER A 750 -32.83 -22.80 15.06
N PRO A 751 -31.94 -22.41 14.13
CA PRO A 751 -30.50 -22.66 14.24
C PRO A 751 -29.83 -21.85 15.35
N TYR A 752 -30.56 -20.93 15.99
CA TYR A 752 -30.10 -20.02 17.02
C TYR A 752 -30.34 -20.59 18.41
N LYS A 753 -29.44 -20.25 19.37
CA LYS A 753 -29.49 -20.74 20.75
C LYS A 753 -29.50 -19.56 21.73
N ALA A 754 -30.29 -19.66 22.78
CA ALA A 754 -30.19 -18.71 23.90
C ALA A 754 -28.88 -18.95 24.67
N THR A 755 -28.06 -17.91 24.80
CA THR A 755 -26.75 -17.96 25.44
C THR A 755 -26.57 -16.71 26.29
N ASP A 756 -26.88 -16.79 27.58
CA ASP A 756 -26.92 -15.60 28.45
C ASP A 756 -25.56 -15.15 28.96
N ASP A 757 -24.62 -16.07 29.19
CA ASP A 757 -23.31 -15.83 29.79
C ASP A 757 -22.18 -15.62 28.76
N GLN A 758 -22.53 -15.45 27.51
CA GLN A 758 -21.56 -15.22 26.44
C GLN A 758 -21.44 -13.76 26.06
N THR A 759 -20.36 -13.42 25.35
CA THR A 759 -20.20 -12.08 24.78
C THR A 759 -21.26 -11.82 23.72
N HIS A 760 -21.96 -10.70 23.87
CA HIS A 760 -22.96 -10.22 22.94
C HIS A 760 -22.49 -8.96 22.21
N ILE A 761 -23.07 -8.74 21.06
CA ILE A 761 -22.94 -7.50 20.28
C ILE A 761 -24.34 -6.94 20.04
N PHE A 762 -24.46 -5.63 20.02
CA PHE A 762 -25.66 -4.92 19.58
C PHE A 762 -25.58 -4.69 18.07
N VAL A 763 -26.68 -4.83 17.38
CA VAL A 763 -26.78 -4.71 15.92
C VAL A 763 -27.93 -3.77 15.55
N LEU A 764 -27.59 -2.75 14.75
CA LEU A 764 -28.52 -1.88 14.04
C LEU A 764 -28.38 -2.12 12.54
N ALA A 765 -29.40 -2.65 11.91
CA ALA A 765 -29.40 -2.98 10.50
C ALA A 765 -30.13 -1.91 9.68
N LEU A 766 -29.45 -1.39 8.65
CA LEU A 766 -29.88 -0.27 7.81
C LEU A 766 -29.89 -0.68 6.33
N SER A 767 -30.90 -0.28 5.59
CA SER A 767 -30.90 -0.34 4.13
C SER A 767 -29.97 0.75 3.55
N PRO A 768 -29.54 0.66 2.27
CA PRO A 768 -28.73 1.70 1.62
C PRO A 768 -29.37 3.09 1.70
N THR A 769 -30.70 3.18 1.58
CA THR A 769 -31.46 4.43 1.72
C THR A 769 -31.41 5.00 3.13
N ASP A 770 -31.46 4.14 4.16
CA ASP A 770 -31.36 4.56 5.56
C ASP A 770 -29.95 5.05 5.91
N VAL A 771 -28.91 4.39 5.34
CA VAL A 771 -27.51 4.82 5.49
C VAL A 771 -27.30 6.20 4.86
N GLU A 772 -27.91 6.45 3.70
CA GLU A 772 -27.77 7.73 2.99
C GLU A 772 -28.46 8.88 3.72
N THR A 773 -29.56 8.59 4.41
CA THR A 773 -30.30 9.57 5.23
C THR A 773 -29.66 9.81 6.59
N ALA A 774 -29.03 8.82 7.20
CA ALA A 774 -28.40 8.88 8.53
C ALA A 774 -26.90 9.23 8.46
N LYS A 775 -26.52 10.30 7.76
CA LYS A 775 -25.13 10.69 7.46
C LYS A 775 -24.22 10.86 8.70
N ASN A 776 -24.78 11.20 9.84
CA ASN A 776 -24.02 11.46 11.06
C ASN A 776 -24.09 10.32 12.09
N LEU A 777 -24.64 9.17 11.71
CA LEU A 777 -24.96 8.09 12.64
C LEU A 777 -23.77 7.63 13.49
N LEU A 778 -22.58 7.50 12.89
CA LEU A 778 -21.36 7.10 13.61
C LEU A 778 -20.98 8.14 14.68
N SER A 779 -20.98 9.42 14.31
CA SER A 779 -20.66 10.52 15.21
C SER A 779 -21.70 10.63 16.35
N ASP A 780 -22.98 10.42 16.02
CA ASP A 780 -24.07 10.47 16.98
C ASP A 780 -24.02 9.27 17.96
N LEU A 781 -23.61 8.10 17.49
CA LEU A 781 -23.35 6.94 18.34
C LEU A 781 -22.17 7.17 19.29
N GLU A 782 -21.09 7.76 18.81
CA GLU A 782 -19.94 8.11 19.66
C GLU A 782 -20.31 9.14 20.75
N ALA A 783 -21.08 10.16 20.38
CA ALA A 783 -21.60 11.13 21.32
C ALA A 783 -22.54 10.48 22.37
N PHE A 784 -23.42 9.59 21.91
CA PHE A 784 -24.31 8.81 22.78
C PHE A 784 -23.53 7.91 23.76
N HIS A 785 -22.47 7.24 23.29
CA HIS A 785 -21.61 6.43 24.15
C HIS A 785 -20.91 7.29 25.20
N THR A 786 -20.38 8.43 24.81
CA THR A 786 -19.71 9.35 25.71
C THR A 786 -20.66 9.88 26.79
N GLN A 787 -21.91 10.17 26.44
CA GLN A 787 -22.92 10.72 27.34
C GLN A 787 -23.58 9.67 28.24
N SER A 788 -23.96 8.52 27.69
CA SER A 788 -24.78 7.53 28.39
C SER A 788 -23.97 6.34 28.92
N PHE A 789 -22.76 6.11 28.38
CA PHE A 789 -21.92 4.96 28.69
C PHE A 789 -20.44 5.34 28.88
N ALA A 790 -20.17 6.51 29.47
CA ALA A 790 -18.82 7.07 29.65
C ALA A 790 -17.80 6.15 30.36
N GLY A 791 -18.27 5.12 31.05
CA GLY A 791 -17.44 4.13 31.70
C GLY A 791 -17.27 2.81 30.93
N SER A 792 -18.01 2.66 29.82
CA SER A 792 -17.99 1.45 28.97
C SER A 792 -17.18 1.77 27.71
N ARG A 793 -16.14 0.99 27.45
CA ARG A 793 -15.31 1.18 26.24
C ARG A 793 -15.99 0.52 25.03
N LEU A 794 -17.21 1.02 24.71
CA LEU A 794 -17.96 0.54 23.56
C LEU A 794 -17.30 1.04 22.27
N ARG A 795 -17.23 0.18 21.28
CA ARG A 795 -16.77 0.51 19.95
C ARG A 795 -17.86 0.29 18.94
N THR A 796 -17.92 1.16 17.96
CA THR A 796 -18.83 1.03 16.84
C THR A 796 -18.04 0.60 15.60
N GLY A 797 -18.43 -0.54 15.02
CA GLY A 797 -17.98 -0.99 13.70
C GLY A 797 -19.15 -1.02 12.74
N ASN A 798 -18.89 -1.05 11.45
CA ASN A 798 -19.91 -1.27 10.44
C ASN A 798 -19.45 -2.30 9.41
N MET A 799 -20.40 -3.09 8.90
CA MET A 799 -20.16 -4.01 7.80
C MET A 799 -21.44 -4.26 7.01
N ASN A 800 -21.31 -4.72 5.77
CA ASN A 800 -22.46 -5.14 4.99
C ASN A 800 -22.80 -6.60 5.30
N LEU A 801 -24.00 -6.83 5.80
CA LEU A 801 -24.50 -8.19 5.98
C LEU A 801 -24.91 -8.83 4.64
N SER A 802 -25.47 -8.03 3.73
CA SER A 802 -25.78 -8.42 2.34
C SER A 802 -25.57 -7.20 1.42
N ALA A 803 -25.80 -7.35 0.10
CA ALA A 803 -25.73 -6.24 -0.85
C ALA A 803 -26.71 -5.09 -0.50
N ASP A 804 -27.84 -5.43 0.11
CA ASP A 804 -28.94 -4.50 0.41
C ASP A 804 -29.06 -4.17 1.90
N LEU A 805 -28.07 -4.58 2.75
CA LEU A 805 -28.20 -4.43 4.18
C LEU A 805 -26.84 -4.17 4.84
N SER A 806 -26.68 -2.97 5.38
CA SER A 806 -25.54 -2.60 6.23
C SER A 806 -25.91 -2.75 7.69
N ILE A 807 -24.99 -3.29 8.49
CA ILE A 807 -25.16 -3.40 9.95
C ILE A 807 -24.12 -2.57 10.69
N TYR A 808 -24.58 -1.84 11.67
CA TYR A 808 -23.75 -1.16 12.66
C TYR A 808 -23.70 -2.02 13.91
N ILE A 809 -22.50 -2.34 14.36
CA ILE A 809 -22.24 -3.26 15.46
C ILE A 809 -21.61 -2.47 16.59
N ILE A 810 -22.21 -2.54 17.77
CA ILE A 810 -21.63 -1.99 18.98
C ILE A 810 -21.22 -3.16 19.88
N SER A 811 -19.99 -3.13 20.36
CA SER A 811 -19.40 -4.21 21.15
C SER A 811 -18.34 -3.71 22.13
N PRO A 812 -17.93 -4.52 23.14
CA PRO A 812 -18.52 -5.78 23.56
C PRO A 812 -19.50 -5.63 24.72
N PHE A 813 -20.42 -6.59 24.86
CA PHE A 813 -21.21 -6.76 26.07
C PHE A 813 -20.90 -8.13 26.65
N SER A 814 -20.49 -8.21 27.92
CA SER A 814 -20.03 -9.46 28.53
C SER A 814 -21.12 -10.53 28.69
N ASP A 815 -22.38 -10.12 28.64
CA ASP A 815 -23.55 -10.97 28.84
C ASP A 815 -24.81 -10.38 28.19
N SER A 816 -25.85 -11.18 28.05
CA SER A 816 -27.14 -10.77 27.46
C SER A 816 -27.81 -9.63 28.25
N ALA A 817 -27.68 -9.60 29.57
CA ALA A 817 -28.32 -8.60 30.43
C ALA A 817 -27.74 -7.19 30.18
N LYS A 818 -26.41 -7.06 29.97
CA LYS A 818 -25.79 -5.77 29.62
C LYS A 818 -26.14 -5.35 28.22
N ALA A 819 -26.23 -6.28 27.29
CA ALA A 819 -26.65 -5.99 25.92
C ALA A 819 -28.12 -5.52 25.87
N LEU A 820 -28.99 -6.12 26.66
CA LEU A 820 -30.39 -5.73 26.83
C LEU A 820 -30.50 -4.35 27.47
N SER A 821 -29.71 -4.06 28.51
CA SER A 821 -29.67 -2.74 29.15
C SER A 821 -29.24 -1.65 28.17
N TYR A 822 -28.24 -1.95 27.32
CA TYR A 822 -27.82 -1.05 26.25
C TYR A 822 -28.95 -0.83 25.23
N LEU A 823 -29.58 -1.91 24.76
CA LEU A 823 -30.68 -1.82 23.80
C LEU A 823 -31.82 -0.95 24.33
N ASN A 824 -32.22 -1.14 25.59
CA ASN A 824 -33.30 -0.36 26.23
C ASN A 824 -32.90 1.12 26.31
N THR A 825 -31.68 1.45 26.74
CA THR A 825 -31.19 2.82 26.79
C THR A 825 -31.08 3.46 25.43
N PHE A 826 -30.66 2.69 24.42
CA PHE A 826 -30.57 3.12 23.01
C PHE A 826 -31.98 3.47 22.47
N LEU A 827 -32.94 2.59 22.68
CA LEU A 827 -34.33 2.82 22.24
C LEU A 827 -34.96 4.04 22.92
N GLU A 828 -34.64 4.28 24.19
CA GLU A 828 -35.19 5.39 24.96
C GLU A 828 -34.52 6.74 24.63
N LYS A 829 -33.19 6.77 24.51
CA LYS A 829 -32.43 8.03 24.55
C LYS A 829 -31.71 8.40 23.27
N PHE A 830 -31.44 7.42 22.37
CA PHE A 830 -30.66 7.69 21.16
C PHE A 830 -31.51 8.39 20.11
N THR A 831 -30.98 9.49 19.59
CA THR A 831 -31.56 10.22 18.44
C THR A 831 -30.46 10.59 17.46
N SER A 832 -30.71 10.38 16.17
CA SER A 832 -29.81 10.78 15.07
C SER A 832 -30.65 11.35 13.94
N VAL A 833 -30.17 12.40 13.30
CA VAL A 833 -30.85 13.05 12.19
C VAL A 833 -30.90 12.10 11.00
N GLY A 834 -32.10 11.81 10.50
CA GLY A 834 -32.33 10.91 9.38
C GLY A 834 -32.54 9.43 9.76
N LEU A 835 -32.38 9.04 11.02
CA LEU A 835 -32.71 7.70 11.51
C LEU A 835 -34.21 7.61 11.81
N ILE A 836 -34.91 6.75 11.06
CA ILE A 836 -36.37 6.54 11.22
C ILE A 836 -36.62 5.68 12.45
N GLU A 837 -37.58 6.05 13.28
CA GLU A 837 -37.94 5.32 14.52
C GLU A 837 -38.28 3.84 14.25
N GLU A 838 -38.90 3.52 13.12
CA GLU A 838 -39.20 2.14 12.74
C GLU A 838 -37.92 1.31 12.59
N VAL A 839 -36.86 1.87 11.97
CA VAL A 839 -35.56 1.22 11.80
C VAL A 839 -34.82 1.11 13.13
N LYS A 840 -34.84 2.15 13.95
CA LYS A 840 -34.30 2.15 15.31
C LYS A 840 -34.91 1.04 16.17
N ASN A 841 -36.22 0.86 16.10
CA ASN A 841 -36.95 -0.16 16.88
C ASN A 841 -36.69 -1.61 16.39
N LYS A 842 -36.06 -1.77 15.22
CA LYS A 842 -35.62 -3.07 14.69
C LYS A 842 -34.22 -3.46 15.16
N ALA A 843 -33.58 -2.66 16.01
CA ALA A 843 -32.31 -2.99 16.63
C ALA A 843 -32.43 -4.18 17.59
N PHE A 844 -31.38 -4.98 17.68
CA PHE A 844 -31.31 -6.16 18.52
C PHE A 844 -29.88 -6.40 19.03
N PHE A 845 -29.72 -7.32 19.97
CA PHE A 845 -28.40 -7.85 20.31
C PHE A 845 -28.30 -9.32 19.99
N ILE A 846 -27.10 -9.82 19.82
CA ILE A 846 -26.86 -11.18 19.38
C ILE A 846 -25.55 -11.68 20.01
N SER A 847 -25.51 -12.96 20.43
CA SER A 847 -24.28 -13.57 20.86
C SER A 847 -23.34 -13.81 19.67
N ILE A 848 -22.03 -13.88 19.95
CA ILE A 848 -21.04 -14.12 18.90
C ILE A 848 -21.31 -15.40 18.10
N GLU A 849 -21.71 -16.49 18.78
CA GLU A 849 -22.05 -17.74 18.10
C GLU A 849 -23.25 -17.61 17.16
N ASN A 850 -24.32 -16.98 17.64
CA ASN A 850 -25.48 -16.72 16.82
C ASN A 850 -25.20 -15.73 15.68
N PHE A 851 -24.32 -14.75 15.91
CA PHE A 851 -23.91 -13.84 14.86
C PHE A 851 -23.17 -14.55 13.73
N GLN A 852 -22.35 -15.57 14.05
CA GLN A 852 -21.72 -16.40 13.03
C GLN A 852 -22.73 -17.17 12.20
N VAL A 853 -23.81 -17.65 12.83
CA VAL A 853 -24.94 -18.28 12.11
C VAL A 853 -25.64 -17.25 11.23
N LEU A 854 -25.99 -16.09 11.76
CA LEU A 854 -26.61 -14.98 10.99
C LEU A 854 -25.74 -14.52 9.82
N ASN A 855 -24.44 -14.38 10.04
CA ASN A 855 -23.52 -13.96 8.98
C ASN A 855 -23.40 -15.01 7.86
N ARG A 856 -23.64 -16.28 8.15
CA ARG A 856 -23.66 -17.37 7.18
C ARG A 856 -25.00 -17.48 6.44
N THR A 857 -26.10 -17.43 7.17
CA THR A 857 -27.46 -17.58 6.59
C THR A 857 -27.92 -16.32 5.89
N LYS A 858 -27.46 -15.14 6.35
CA LYS A 858 -27.91 -13.81 5.93
C LYS A 858 -29.41 -13.57 6.18
N ASP A 859 -30.07 -14.43 6.93
CA ASP A 859 -31.49 -14.34 7.25
C ASP A 859 -31.70 -13.57 8.55
N LEU A 860 -31.85 -12.25 8.39
CA LEU A 860 -32.10 -11.33 9.50
C LEU A 860 -33.47 -11.54 10.14
N GLU A 861 -34.49 -11.92 9.37
CA GLU A 861 -35.85 -12.06 9.87
C GLU A 861 -35.99 -13.33 10.73
N GLU A 862 -35.33 -14.42 10.34
CA GLU A 862 -35.26 -15.63 11.14
C GLU A 862 -34.63 -15.34 12.52
N TYR A 863 -33.53 -14.58 12.56
CA TYR A 863 -32.92 -14.19 13.82
C TYR A 863 -33.82 -13.25 14.64
N ARG A 864 -34.50 -12.30 14.03
CA ARG A 864 -35.40 -11.38 14.72
C ARG A 864 -36.58 -12.10 15.36
N GLN A 865 -37.13 -13.12 14.69
CA GLN A 865 -38.16 -13.97 15.27
C GLN A 865 -37.64 -14.70 16.52
N PHE A 866 -36.47 -15.31 16.43
CA PHE A 866 -35.78 -15.93 17.55
C PHE A 866 -35.54 -14.92 18.69
N PHE A 867 -35.00 -13.75 18.36
CA PHE A 867 -34.72 -12.70 19.34
C PHE A 867 -35.97 -12.23 20.07
N THR A 868 -37.04 -12.01 19.34
CA THR A 868 -38.32 -11.58 19.94
C THR A 868 -38.93 -12.64 20.83
N SER A 869 -38.84 -13.91 20.46
CA SER A 869 -39.38 -15.02 21.26
C SER A 869 -38.52 -15.33 22.50
N THR A 870 -37.25 -14.96 22.51
CA THR A 870 -36.30 -15.36 23.56
C THR A 870 -35.97 -14.22 24.54
N TYR A 871 -35.87 -12.97 24.06
CA TYR A 871 -35.35 -11.85 24.84
C TYR A 871 -36.32 -10.66 24.95
N ARG A 872 -37.42 -10.64 24.20
CA ARG A 872 -38.53 -9.68 24.29
C ARG A 872 -39.85 -10.39 24.58
#